data_c536f0de80123951998989cbe207f45b
#
_entry.id   c536f0de80123951998989cbe207f45b
#
_cell.length_a   1.000
_cell.length_b   1.000
_cell.length_c   1.000
_cell.angle_alpha   90.00
_cell.angle_beta   90.00
_cell.angle_gamma   90.00
#
_symmetry.space_group_name_H-M   'P 1'
#
loop_
_entity.id
_entity.type
_entity.pdbx_description
1 polymer ?
#
loop_
_entity_poly.entity_id
_entity_poly.type
_entity_poly.pdbx_seq_one_letter_code
_entity_poly.pdbx_strand_id
1 'polypeptide(L)'
;MLKRYLVTLCLLPTVTTVAATAPQTDADSADQCIITPPVPPLSKQSKTGNKDLSQLIKIKSNQSNGTLGDKATFSGNVTFTQNGRQVTADQAVVDQQKQKFEADGQLVFQDGVVTVTANSLNAQMGSRVATLDNAQYWLNGQQLHGSAEQMEITKDNKLVLKDSNFSTCPIGDESWLLKARRIKIDPEEEWGEIWDAKLEIGNVPVFYMPYMTVPISGKRKTGFLFPRISSSTTNGFEFAAPFYWNIAPEYDLTFTPDYMSSRGLFTKTEFRYLAGDRQFGQMNLEYLGNDSMLENHADRWMVNYRHQGAIDENWRVLANFIDVSDNNYFNDLNSDVNRSTDNQLSRVGDISYFTEFWNFSARVQDIKVLGEDISPYQVMPQLSFNYRSPGFWNKFDFNLYSELTNFEHRGNSYNTATRLHVEPSVSLPFQGPAGSLTSEVKLYQTYYVQRDVQRADVLLDDNVSRSIPEVRVNGQINFERFSNFFDTQYRQTLEPQFQYLYVGHRDQSNIGIYDTAELQQDYIGLFRDRRFSGLDRIADANQLTLGLTTRVFDEHNVEQFRFSLGQIAYFENSQVSLYSDQLTEDTSTSVLAAETDINLYDDWFISGAIQYDTKYHDNKKSEVTLDYRPGPNKLVQLSYRYVPDLVNRNTNDQVDISQAGIRTAWPLTDNVYFVGNYYYDLNEDRSVETYTGFQYESCCWAVRLAYHYHIKTNYEDNYNPVLDNRELFETSFMLNFVIKGLGGSGPLGVSDMLDDGIFSYRKPLYLRN
;
A
#
# COMPACT_ATOMS: atom_id res chain seq x y z
N MET A 1 41.08 24.59 -15.85
CA MET A 1 41.02 25.93 -15.18
C MET A 1 39.96 25.80 -14.09
N LEU A 2 40.42 25.73 -12.84
CA LEU A 2 39.57 25.63 -11.65
C LEU A 2 38.75 26.89 -11.46
N LYS A 3 37.41 26.78 -11.36
CA LYS A 3 36.61 27.82 -10.75
C LYS A 3 36.02 27.24 -9.42
N ARG A 4 36.63 27.69 -8.33
CA ARG A 4 36.13 27.55 -6.98
C ARG A 4 34.83 28.33 -6.85
N TYR A 5 33.74 27.67 -6.45
CA TYR A 5 32.60 28.35 -5.84
C TYR A 5 32.55 27.95 -4.36
N LEU A 6 32.97 28.90 -3.53
CA LEU A 6 32.79 28.92 -2.11
C LEU A 6 31.30 29.28 -1.85
N VAL A 7 30.53 28.34 -1.35
CA VAL A 7 29.20 28.67 -0.80
C VAL A 7 29.41 29.16 0.63
N THR A 8 29.27 30.46 0.79
CA THR A 8 29.29 31.14 2.07
C THR A 8 27.99 30.86 2.81
N LEU A 9 28.07 30.10 3.88
CA LEU A 9 26.98 29.87 4.81
C LEU A 9 26.76 31.15 5.63
N CYS A 10 25.72 31.90 5.36
CA CYS A 10 25.38 33.13 6.08
C CYS A 10 24.09 32.99 6.90
N LEU A 11 24.26 33.20 8.19
CA LEU A 11 23.35 33.83 9.14
C LEU A 11 22.10 33.08 9.59
N LEU A 12 22.24 32.47 10.74
CA LEU A 12 21.14 32.18 11.67
C LEU A 12 20.60 33.51 12.25
N PRO A 13 19.30 33.77 12.17
CA PRO A 13 18.69 34.81 13.00
C PRO A 13 18.52 34.29 14.43
N THR A 14 18.89 35.13 15.39
CA THR A 14 18.64 34.93 16.82
C THR A 14 17.16 34.72 17.09
N VAL A 15 16.80 33.51 17.50
CA VAL A 15 15.45 33.18 17.97
C VAL A 15 15.32 33.66 19.42
N THR A 16 14.51 34.67 19.62
CA THR A 16 14.01 35.06 20.96
C THR A 16 13.10 33.93 21.46
N THR A 17 13.44 33.38 22.62
CA THR A 17 12.66 32.38 23.33
C THR A 17 11.27 32.93 23.68
N VAL A 18 10.27 32.48 22.94
CA VAL A 18 8.86 32.53 23.36
C VAL A 18 8.58 31.23 24.12
N ALA A 19 8.16 31.37 25.36
CA ALA A 19 7.78 30.25 26.21
C ALA A 19 6.76 29.38 25.49
N ALA A 20 7.11 28.10 25.25
CA ALA A 20 6.22 27.10 24.68
C ALA A 20 5.09 26.84 25.68
N THR A 21 3.89 27.24 25.33
CA THR A 21 2.67 26.64 25.87
C THR A 21 2.59 25.21 25.39
N ALA A 22 2.30 24.27 26.28
CA ALA A 22 2.15 22.84 25.98
C ALA A 22 1.26 22.63 24.76
N PRO A 23 1.54 21.63 23.92
CA PRO A 23 0.72 21.35 22.74
C PRO A 23 -0.69 20.99 23.19
N GLN A 24 -1.66 21.81 22.82
CA GLN A 24 -3.05 21.40 22.82
C GLN A 24 -3.21 20.27 21.81
N THR A 25 -3.65 19.15 22.30
CA THR A 25 -3.97 17.96 21.49
C THR A 25 -5.02 18.34 20.44
N ASP A 26 -4.86 17.84 19.20
CA ASP A 26 -5.77 17.98 18.04
C ASP A 26 -7.19 17.38 18.27
N ALA A 27 -7.75 17.52 19.46
CA ALA A 27 -9.09 17.05 19.82
C ALA A 27 -10.21 17.97 19.28
N ASP A 28 -9.89 19.24 18.97
CA ASP A 28 -10.93 20.23 18.64
C ASP A 28 -11.53 20.11 17.23
N SER A 29 -10.83 19.52 16.26
CA SER A 29 -11.38 19.36 14.89
C SER A 29 -12.28 18.13 14.75
N ALA A 30 -12.06 17.09 15.52
CA ALA A 30 -12.89 15.88 15.51
C ALA A 30 -14.26 16.11 16.16
N ASP A 31 -14.35 16.99 17.15
CA ASP A 31 -15.61 17.31 17.85
C ASP A 31 -16.59 18.13 16.98
N GLN A 32 -16.12 18.91 16.01
CA GLN A 32 -16.97 19.73 15.13
C GLN A 32 -17.75 18.91 14.09
N CYS A 33 -17.33 17.66 13.83
CA CYS A 33 -17.96 16.78 12.83
C CYS A 33 -18.98 15.81 13.43
N ILE A 34 -19.22 15.84 14.73
CA ILE A 34 -20.18 14.93 15.38
C ILE A 34 -21.61 15.45 15.20
N ILE A 35 -22.45 14.68 14.49
CA ILE A 35 -23.89 14.93 14.40
C ILE A 35 -24.55 14.41 15.67
N THR A 36 -24.91 15.32 16.56
CA THR A 36 -25.69 14.96 17.74
C THR A 36 -27.18 15.15 17.45
N PRO A 37 -28.02 14.11 17.62
CA PRO A 37 -29.46 14.26 17.51
C PRO A 37 -29.96 15.24 18.60
N PRO A 38 -31.06 15.98 18.36
CA PRO A 38 -31.58 16.97 19.30
C PRO A 38 -32.01 16.34 20.63
N VAL A 39 -32.24 15.03 20.67
CA VAL A 39 -32.53 14.25 21.87
C VAL A 39 -31.49 13.15 21.99
N PRO A 40 -30.79 13.02 23.13
CA PRO A 40 -29.80 11.96 23.33
C PRO A 40 -30.38 10.58 23.03
N PRO A 41 -29.66 9.69 22.30
CA PRO A 41 -30.16 8.37 22.00
C PRO A 41 -30.33 7.54 23.29
N LEU A 42 -31.31 6.63 23.29
CA LEU A 42 -31.52 5.70 24.40
C LEU A 42 -30.27 4.85 24.59
N SER A 43 -29.75 4.75 25.79
CA SER A 43 -28.67 3.84 26.13
C SER A 43 -29.08 2.39 25.84
N LYS A 44 -28.22 1.63 25.14
CA LYS A 44 -28.45 0.19 24.89
C LYS A 44 -28.66 -0.52 26.22
N GLN A 45 -29.89 -0.84 26.59
CA GLN A 45 -30.17 -1.68 27.77
C GLN A 45 -29.61 -3.07 27.51
N SER A 46 -28.78 -3.54 28.45
CA SER A 46 -28.33 -4.93 28.52
C SER A 46 -29.53 -5.89 28.45
N LYS A 47 -29.47 -6.89 27.56
CA LYS A 47 -30.52 -7.93 27.37
C LYS A 47 -30.72 -8.88 28.56
N THR A 48 -30.41 -8.45 29.77
CA THR A 48 -30.60 -9.23 31.05
C THR A 48 -31.89 -8.83 31.75
N GLY A 49 -33.03 -9.00 31.12
CA GLY A 49 -34.34 -8.77 31.72
C GLY A 49 -35.35 -9.87 31.34
N ASN A 50 -36.16 -10.28 32.31
CA ASN A 50 -37.19 -11.31 32.21
C ASN A 50 -38.08 -11.07 30.97
N LYS A 51 -38.17 -12.03 30.03
CA LYS A 51 -38.89 -11.91 28.77
C LYS A 51 -40.34 -11.47 28.87
N ASP A 52 -41.01 -11.75 29.99
CA ASP A 52 -42.42 -11.42 30.17
C ASP A 52 -42.71 -9.93 30.47
N LEU A 53 -41.74 -9.21 31.04
CA LEU A 53 -41.88 -7.78 31.35
C LEU A 53 -41.59 -6.88 30.17
N SER A 54 -40.93 -7.39 29.13
CA SER A 54 -40.55 -6.63 27.95
C SER A 54 -41.73 -6.35 27.00
N GLN A 55 -42.80 -7.11 27.10
CA GLN A 55 -44.00 -6.94 26.24
C GLN A 55 -45.01 -5.90 26.80
N LEU A 56 -44.84 -5.46 28.06
CA LEU A 56 -45.73 -4.49 28.68
C LEU A 56 -45.47 -3.07 28.13
N ILE A 57 -46.53 -2.40 27.69
CA ILE A 57 -46.48 -0.96 27.35
C ILE A 57 -46.57 -0.19 28.69
N LYS A 58 -45.50 0.59 28.98
CA LYS A 58 -45.49 1.54 30.10
C LYS A 58 -45.83 2.90 29.63
N ILE A 59 -46.82 3.52 30.23
CA ILE A 59 -47.28 4.87 29.88
C ILE A 59 -47.07 5.79 31.08
N LYS A 60 -46.48 6.97 30.85
CA LYS A 60 -46.39 8.06 31.82
C LYS A 60 -47.00 9.32 31.17
N SER A 61 -47.79 10.06 31.92
CA SER A 61 -48.35 11.34 31.45
C SER A 61 -48.72 12.19 32.70
N ASN A 62 -48.89 13.50 32.50
CA ASN A 62 -49.33 14.40 33.58
C ASN A 62 -50.82 14.21 33.83
N GLN A 63 -51.59 13.97 32.79
CA GLN A 63 -53.06 13.75 32.89
C GLN A 63 -53.48 12.59 32.01
N SER A 64 -54.45 11.80 32.48
CA SER A 64 -55.06 10.74 31.68
C SER A 64 -56.57 10.78 31.91
N ASN A 65 -57.33 10.64 30.82
CA ASN A 65 -58.78 10.54 30.82
C ASN A 65 -59.20 9.42 29.88
N GLY A 66 -60.05 8.51 30.32
CA GLY A 66 -60.48 7.41 29.44
C GLY A 66 -61.36 6.40 30.15
N THR A 67 -62.01 5.56 29.34
CA THR A 67 -62.84 4.43 29.77
C THR A 67 -62.11 3.12 29.48
N LEU A 68 -62.04 2.25 30.45
CA LEU A 68 -61.37 0.95 30.30
C LEU A 68 -62.03 0.14 29.17
N GLY A 69 -61.22 -0.30 28.20
CA GLY A 69 -61.67 -1.07 27.03
C GLY A 69 -62.21 -0.24 25.87
N ASP A 70 -62.17 1.10 25.92
CA ASP A 70 -62.63 2.01 24.87
C ASP A 70 -61.49 2.97 24.47
N LYS A 71 -61.63 4.24 24.70
CA LYS A 71 -60.67 5.27 24.33
C LYS A 71 -60.04 5.91 25.54
N ALA A 72 -58.71 5.99 25.55
CA ALA A 72 -57.97 6.68 26.58
C ALA A 72 -57.12 7.82 25.95
N THR A 73 -57.21 9.01 26.55
CA THR A 73 -56.42 10.21 26.12
C THR A 73 -55.41 10.53 27.23
N PHE A 74 -54.18 10.77 26.85
CA PHE A 74 -53.09 11.15 27.69
C PHE A 74 -52.60 12.53 27.26
N SER A 75 -52.26 13.38 28.22
CA SER A 75 -51.79 14.72 27.95
C SER A 75 -50.73 15.18 28.92
N GLY A 76 -49.77 16.00 28.41
CA GLY A 76 -48.64 16.54 29.12
C GLY A 76 -47.49 15.55 29.35
N ASN A 77 -46.40 15.76 28.59
CA ASN A 77 -45.18 14.94 28.66
C ASN A 77 -45.44 13.42 28.62
N VAL A 78 -46.26 13.02 27.64
CA VAL A 78 -46.64 11.64 27.45
C VAL A 78 -45.44 10.80 27.00
N THR A 79 -45.16 9.72 27.71
CA THR A 79 -44.06 8.79 27.36
C THR A 79 -44.59 7.37 27.31
N PHE A 80 -44.43 6.73 26.14
CA PHE A 80 -44.68 5.29 25.95
C PHE A 80 -43.37 4.57 25.81
N THR A 81 -43.21 3.47 26.55
CA THR A 81 -42.01 2.65 26.46
C THR A 81 -42.39 1.18 26.28
N GLN A 82 -41.84 0.50 25.27
CA GLN A 82 -42.02 -0.91 25.00
C GLN A 82 -40.78 -1.50 24.31
N ASN A 83 -40.25 -2.60 24.79
CA ASN A 83 -39.14 -3.33 24.13
C ASN A 83 -37.91 -2.47 23.75
N GLY A 84 -37.53 -1.50 24.60
CA GLY A 84 -36.41 -0.61 24.31
C GLY A 84 -36.76 0.52 23.29
N ARG A 85 -38.03 0.61 22.88
CA ARG A 85 -38.56 1.71 22.09
C ARG A 85 -39.25 2.72 23.00
N GLN A 86 -39.10 3.96 22.69
CA GLN A 86 -39.73 5.05 23.44
C GLN A 86 -40.35 6.04 22.46
N VAL A 87 -41.58 6.45 22.75
CA VAL A 87 -42.29 7.56 22.11
C VAL A 87 -42.59 8.61 23.14
N THR A 88 -42.24 9.86 22.92
CA THR A 88 -42.65 10.99 23.75
C THR A 88 -43.49 11.94 22.87
N ALA A 89 -44.53 12.50 23.43
CA ALA A 89 -45.44 13.45 22.73
C ALA A 89 -46.13 14.38 23.72
N ASP A 90 -46.75 15.47 23.23
CA ASP A 90 -47.53 16.35 24.07
C ASP A 90 -48.89 15.74 24.42
N GLN A 91 -49.49 15.06 23.46
CA GLN A 91 -50.77 14.36 23.61
C GLN A 91 -50.73 13.00 22.92
N ALA A 92 -51.45 12.04 23.46
CA ALA A 92 -51.68 10.74 22.83
C ALA A 92 -53.05 10.17 23.11
N VAL A 93 -53.57 9.45 22.13
CA VAL A 93 -54.88 8.79 22.18
C VAL A 93 -54.70 7.32 21.87
N VAL A 94 -55.20 6.46 22.74
CA VAL A 94 -55.25 5.02 22.57
C VAL A 94 -56.70 4.62 22.37
N ASP A 95 -57.07 4.12 21.23
CA ASP A 95 -58.38 3.54 20.90
C ASP A 95 -58.25 2.02 20.92
N GLN A 96 -58.66 1.38 22.01
CA GLN A 96 -58.52 -0.07 22.20
C GLN A 96 -59.45 -0.88 21.29
N GLN A 97 -60.63 -0.34 20.93
CA GLN A 97 -61.58 -1.03 20.06
C GLN A 97 -61.06 -1.06 18.61
N LYS A 98 -60.49 0.03 18.13
CA LYS A 98 -59.88 0.11 16.82
C LYS A 98 -58.42 -0.34 16.79
N GLN A 99 -57.83 -0.68 17.94
CA GLN A 99 -56.42 -0.94 18.12
C GLN A 99 -55.53 0.13 17.51
N LYS A 100 -55.92 1.41 17.64
CA LYS A 100 -55.22 2.56 17.05
C LYS A 100 -54.55 3.38 18.15
N PHE A 101 -53.33 3.82 17.86
CA PHE A 101 -52.57 4.74 18.67
C PHE A 101 -52.25 6.00 17.85
N GLU A 102 -52.59 7.14 18.35
CA GLU A 102 -52.33 8.46 17.75
C GLU A 102 -51.57 9.30 18.78
N ALA A 103 -50.50 9.98 18.34
CA ALA A 103 -49.79 10.92 19.16
C ALA A 103 -49.46 12.19 18.36
N ASP A 104 -49.62 13.33 18.99
CA ASP A 104 -49.47 14.64 18.38
C ASP A 104 -48.66 15.57 19.28
N GLY A 105 -48.04 16.59 18.65
CA GLY A 105 -47.23 17.62 19.31
C GLY A 105 -45.74 17.39 19.09
N GLN A 106 -44.90 17.80 20.02
CA GLN A 106 -43.44 17.55 19.94
C GLN A 106 -43.15 16.07 20.12
N LEU A 107 -43.27 15.30 19.03
CA LEU A 107 -43.12 13.87 19.06
C LEU A 107 -41.66 13.48 18.85
N VAL A 108 -41.15 12.60 19.72
CA VAL A 108 -39.83 11.95 19.56
C VAL A 108 -40.02 10.45 19.67
N PHE A 109 -39.60 9.74 18.63
CA PHE A 109 -39.49 8.27 18.61
C PHE A 109 -38.01 7.84 18.69
N GLN A 110 -37.71 6.88 19.52
CA GLN A 110 -36.36 6.33 19.68
C GLN A 110 -36.42 4.80 19.83
N ASP A 111 -35.53 4.08 19.12
CA ASP A 111 -35.41 2.62 19.25
C ASP A 111 -33.95 2.13 19.43
N GLY A 112 -33.02 2.99 19.77
CA GLY A 112 -31.61 2.67 19.93
C GLY A 112 -30.81 2.67 18.61
N VAL A 113 -31.46 2.50 17.46
CA VAL A 113 -30.86 2.57 16.12
C VAL A 113 -31.16 3.94 15.48
N VAL A 114 -32.36 4.42 15.65
CA VAL A 114 -32.82 5.68 15.05
C VAL A 114 -33.48 6.57 16.11
N THR A 115 -33.26 7.87 15.98
CA THR A 115 -34.02 8.91 16.68
C THR A 115 -34.80 9.67 15.61
N VAL A 116 -36.11 9.83 15.80
CA VAL A 116 -37.01 10.53 14.88
C VAL A 116 -37.80 11.59 15.63
N THR A 117 -37.83 12.80 15.12
CA THR A 117 -38.79 13.82 15.54
C THR A 117 -39.87 13.98 14.47
N ALA A 118 -41.12 14.16 14.84
CA ALA A 118 -42.24 14.28 13.90
C ALA A 118 -43.36 15.15 14.47
N ASN A 119 -44.29 15.55 13.61
CA ASN A 119 -45.49 16.33 14.02
C ASN A 119 -46.59 15.43 14.54
N SER A 120 -46.79 14.28 13.91
CA SER A 120 -47.82 13.31 14.31
C SER A 120 -47.32 11.86 14.12
N LEU A 121 -47.88 10.95 14.89
CA LEU A 121 -47.68 9.51 14.79
C LEU A 121 -49.04 8.83 14.79
N ASN A 122 -49.30 8.03 13.76
CA ASN A 122 -50.43 7.13 13.67
C ASN A 122 -49.95 5.69 13.63
N ALA A 123 -50.33 4.88 14.61
CA ALA A 123 -49.89 3.48 14.68
C ALA A 123 -51.10 2.54 14.84
N GLN A 124 -51.06 1.42 14.14
CA GLN A 124 -51.99 0.31 14.29
C GLN A 124 -51.40 -0.75 15.20
N MET A 125 -51.84 -0.84 16.44
CA MET A 125 -51.22 -1.69 17.45
C MET A 125 -51.21 -3.18 17.10
N GLY A 126 -52.23 -3.67 16.43
CA GLY A 126 -52.31 -5.08 15.99
C GLY A 126 -51.39 -5.46 14.84
N SER A 127 -51.13 -4.53 13.92
CA SER A 127 -50.32 -4.80 12.73
C SER A 127 -48.85 -4.35 12.84
N ARG A 128 -48.50 -3.64 13.89
CA ARG A 128 -47.17 -3.03 14.09
C ARG A 128 -46.76 -2.02 13.00
N VAL A 129 -47.74 -1.48 12.29
CA VAL A 129 -47.51 -0.42 11.29
C VAL A 129 -47.65 0.93 11.97
N ALA A 130 -46.70 1.81 11.74
CA ALA A 130 -46.76 3.18 12.24
C ALA A 130 -46.35 4.15 11.12
N THR A 131 -47.05 5.29 11.05
CA THR A 131 -46.81 6.38 10.11
C THR A 131 -46.50 7.64 10.91
N LEU A 132 -45.43 8.32 10.56
CA LEU A 132 -45.00 9.60 11.09
C LEU A 132 -45.00 10.62 9.96
N ASP A 133 -45.59 11.78 10.21
CA ASP A 133 -45.70 12.86 9.23
C ASP A 133 -44.70 13.98 9.57
N ASN A 134 -44.06 14.54 8.55
CA ASN A 134 -42.98 15.55 8.63
C ASN A 134 -41.86 15.11 9.59
N ALA A 135 -41.32 13.93 9.31
CA ALA A 135 -40.30 13.30 10.14
C ALA A 135 -38.90 13.87 9.83
N GLN A 136 -38.14 14.17 10.89
CA GLN A 136 -36.68 14.32 10.83
C GLN A 136 -36.06 13.14 11.54
N TYR A 137 -35.00 12.55 10.96
CA TYR A 137 -34.42 11.31 11.49
C TYR A 137 -32.90 11.37 11.57
N TRP A 138 -32.34 10.67 12.56
CA TRP A 138 -30.91 10.51 12.81
C TRP A 138 -30.63 9.02 13.06
N LEU A 139 -29.64 8.47 12.35
CA LEU A 139 -29.15 7.13 12.60
C LEU A 139 -28.13 7.19 13.75
N ASN A 140 -28.46 6.58 14.88
CA ASN A 140 -27.63 6.59 16.07
C ASN A 140 -26.31 5.82 15.84
N GLY A 141 -25.17 6.48 16.08
CA GLY A 141 -23.84 5.91 15.87
C GLY A 141 -23.32 5.99 14.43
N GLN A 142 -24.04 6.69 13.54
CA GLN A 142 -23.60 7.02 12.19
C GLN A 142 -23.78 8.52 11.93
N GLN A 143 -22.91 9.09 11.11
CA GLN A 143 -23.07 10.49 10.67
C GLN A 143 -24.10 10.56 9.52
N LEU A 144 -25.35 10.19 9.79
CA LEU A 144 -26.41 10.23 8.79
C LEU A 144 -27.70 10.78 9.40
N HIS A 145 -28.24 11.80 8.77
CA HIS A 145 -29.49 12.41 9.14
C HIS A 145 -30.27 12.85 7.92
N GLY A 146 -31.56 13.12 8.07
CA GLY A 146 -32.40 13.58 6.98
C GLY A 146 -33.81 13.94 7.41
N SER A 147 -34.66 14.23 6.42
CA SER A 147 -36.08 14.48 6.59
C SER A 147 -36.93 13.69 5.59
N ALA A 148 -38.18 13.46 5.93
CA ALA A 148 -39.16 12.84 5.06
C ALA A 148 -40.55 13.48 5.29
N GLU A 149 -41.30 13.72 4.22
CA GLU A 149 -42.69 14.14 4.38
C GLU A 149 -43.51 13.09 5.12
N GLN A 150 -43.24 11.82 4.82
CA GLN A 150 -43.88 10.71 5.52
C GLN A 150 -42.84 9.57 5.75
N MET A 151 -42.80 9.07 6.99
CA MET A 151 -42.06 7.90 7.37
C MET A 151 -43.03 6.81 7.83
N GLU A 152 -42.91 5.62 7.23
CA GLU A 152 -43.74 4.45 7.57
C GLU A 152 -42.83 3.34 8.14
N ILE A 153 -43.21 2.84 9.31
CA ILE A 153 -42.64 1.62 9.88
C ILE A 153 -43.56 0.47 9.46
N THR A 154 -43.04 -0.44 8.64
CA THR A 154 -43.85 -1.56 8.11
C THR A 154 -43.94 -2.69 9.13
N LYS A 155 -44.88 -3.64 8.88
CA LYS A 155 -45.06 -4.85 9.68
C LYS A 155 -43.80 -5.67 9.88
N ASP A 156 -42.93 -5.69 8.88
CA ASP A 156 -41.65 -6.40 8.87
C ASP A 156 -40.49 -5.53 9.42
N ASN A 157 -40.82 -4.49 10.19
CA ASN A 157 -39.85 -3.59 10.84
C ASN A 157 -38.95 -2.82 9.87
N LYS A 158 -39.36 -2.67 8.58
CA LYS A 158 -38.66 -1.86 7.58
C LYS A 158 -39.15 -0.42 7.64
N LEU A 159 -38.25 0.51 7.36
CA LEU A 159 -38.55 1.94 7.28
C LEU A 159 -38.75 2.32 5.80
N VAL A 160 -39.89 2.98 5.51
CA VAL A 160 -40.16 3.54 4.20
C VAL A 160 -40.34 5.05 4.33
N LEU A 161 -39.46 5.79 3.68
CA LEU A 161 -39.45 7.25 3.66
C LEU A 161 -39.96 7.71 2.29
N LYS A 162 -40.92 8.63 2.28
CA LYS A 162 -41.47 9.25 1.07
C LYS A 162 -41.06 10.72 1.02
N ASP A 163 -40.72 11.18 -0.19
CA ASP A 163 -40.25 12.53 -0.45
C ASP A 163 -39.22 12.96 0.60
N SER A 164 -38.10 12.23 0.58
CA SER A 164 -37.12 12.26 1.63
C SER A 164 -35.77 12.77 1.13
N ASN A 165 -35.01 13.26 2.06
CA ASN A 165 -33.60 13.59 1.83
C ASN A 165 -32.71 13.03 2.94
N PHE A 166 -31.44 12.92 2.64
CA PHE A 166 -30.43 12.65 3.67
C PHE A 166 -29.07 13.23 3.31
N SER A 167 -28.27 13.45 4.35
CA SER A 167 -26.88 13.90 4.29
C SER A 167 -26.08 13.31 5.44
N THR A 168 -24.75 13.28 5.29
CA THR A 168 -23.80 13.02 6.37
C THR A 168 -23.10 14.29 6.84
N CYS A 169 -23.49 15.46 6.31
CA CYS A 169 -22.99 16.77 6.72
C CYS A 169 -23.50 17.16 8.11
N PRO A 170 -22.84 18.02 8.86
CA PRO A 170 -23.38 18.59 10.09
C PRO A 170 -24.75 19.25 9.86
N ILE A 171 -25.58 19.29 10.90
CA ILE A 171 -26.92 19.90 10.81
C ILE A 171 -26.79 21.38 10.42
N GLY A 172 -27.46 21.75 9.31
CA GLY A 172 -27.39 23.11 8.75
C GLY A 172 -26.32 23.31 7.69
N ASP A 173 -25.48 22.31 7.45
CA ASP A 173 -24.55 22.28 6.31
C ASP A 173 -25.20 21.54 5.13
N GLU A 174 -25.60 22.30 4.11
CA GLU A 174 -26.21 21.80 2.87
C GLU A 174 -25.18 21.61 1.75
N SER A 175 -23.90 21.38 2.08
CA SER A 175 -22.85 21.17 1.09
C SER A 175 -23.19 20.06 0.11
N TRP A 176 -23.81 18.96 0.59
CA TRP A 176 -24.45 17.98 -0.26
C TRP A 176 -25.72 17.40 0.36
N LEU A 177 -26.66 17.07 -0.49
CA LEU A 177 -27.95 16.51 -0.10
C LEU A 177 -28.41 15.49 -1.15
N LEU A 178 -28.77 14.28 -0.71
CA LEU A 178 -29.41 13.31 -1.60
C LEU A 178 -30.92 13.34 -1.38
N LYS A 179 -31.63 13.79 -2.37
CA LYS A 179 -33.12 13.79 -2.39
C LYS A 179 -33.61 12.55 -3.11
N ALA A 180 -34.67 11.96 -2.59
CA ALA A 180 -35.27 10.76 -3.17
C ALA A 180 -36.78 10.77 -3.00
N ARG A 181 -37.51 10.31 -4.04
CA ARG A 181 -38.96 10.14 -3.93
C ARG A 181 -39.31 9.05 -2.90
N ARG A 182 -38.51 8.02 -2.82
CA ARG A 182 -38.72 6.91 -1.88
C ARG A 182 -37.38 6.32 -1.43
N ILE A 183 -37.26 6.12 -0.11
CA ILE A 183 -36.17 5.34 0.47
C ILE A 183 -36.78 4.23 1.30
N LYS A 184 -36.32 2.99 1.12
CA LYS A 184 -36.72 1.85 1.94
C LYS A 184 -35.47 1.32 2.63
N ILE A 185 -35.49 1.32 3.96
CA ILE A 185 -34.41 0.86 4.82
C ILE A 185 -34.82 -0.46 5.46
N ASP A 186 -33.96 -1.46 5.33
CA ASP A 186 -34.07 -2.74 6.03
C ASP A 186 -33.01 -2.80 7.12
N PRO A 187 -33.37 -2.56 8.41
CA PRO A 187 -32.39 -2.54 9.48
C PRO A 187 -31.81 -3.93 9.82
N GLU A 188 -32.53 -5.02 9.51
CA GLU A 188 -32.05 -6.39 9.75
C GLU A 188 -31.00 -6.80 8.71
N GLU A 189 -31.26 -6.45 7.45
CA GLU A 189 -30.35 -6.63 6.34
C GLU A 189 -29.29 -5.53 6.27
N GLU A 190 -29.44 -4.44 7.02
CA GLU A 190 -28.59 -3.26 7.02
C GLU A 190 -28.42 -2.64 5.63
N TRP A 191 -29.54 -2.48 4.93
CA TRP A 191 -29.63 -2.14 3.52
C TRP A 191 -30.66 -1.04 3.23
N GLY A 192 -30.31 -0.13 2.32
CA GLY A 192 -31.20 0.91 1.81
C GLY A 192 -31.42 0.78 0.31
N GLU A 193 -32.68 0.86 -0.14
CA GLU A 193 -33.09 0.99 -1.52
C GLU A 193 -33.60 2.39 -1.75
N ILE A 194 -33.16 3.08 -2.80
CA ILE A 194 -33.47 4.48 -3.08
C ILE A 194 -33.98 4.59 -4.50
N TRP A 195 -35.15 5.22 -4.68
CA TRP A 195 -35.74 5.47 -5.97
C TRP A 195 -35.75 6.97 -6.28
N ASP A 196 -35.47 7.30 -7.55
CA ASP A 196 -35.38 8.67 -8.07
C ASP A 196 -34.44 9.55 -7.25
N ALA A 197 -33.22 9.01 -7.03
CA ALA A 197 -32.18 9.68 -6.30
C ALA A 197 -31.62 10.88 -7.08
N LYS A 198 -31.55 12.04 -6.46
CA LYS A 198 -30.93 13.27 -6.97
C LYS A 198 -29.87 13.74 -5.98
N LEU A 199 -28.62 13.71 -6.39
CA LEU A 199 -27.54 14.30 -5.60
C LEU A 199 -27.46 15.79 -5.93
N GLU A 200 -27.59 16.61 -4.91
CA GLU A 200 -27.38 18.05 -4.99
C GLU A 200 -26.13 18.47 -4.25
N ILE A 201 -25.32 19.33 -4.83
CA ILE A 201 -24.17 19.98 -4.22
C ILE A 201 -24.44 21.47 -4.20
N GLY A 202 -24.53 22.08 -3.01
CA GLY A 202 -24.87 23.48 -2.86
C GLY A 202 -26.15 23.86 -3.58
N ASN A 203 -27.22 23.05 -3.48
CA ASN A 203 -28.53 23.21 -4.15
C ASN A 203 -28.52 23.03 -5.69
N VAL A 204 -27.41 22.59 -6.29
CA VAL A 204 -27.35 22.29 -7.73
C VAL A 204 -27.43 20.79 -7.92
N PRO A 205 -28.41 20.25 -8.68
CA PRO A 205 -28.49 18.83 -8.97
C PRO A 205 -27.35 18.44 -9.93
N VAL A 206 -26.43 17.61 -9.45
CA VAL A 206 -25.23 17.19 -10.20
C VAL A 206 -25.34 15.76 -10.73
N PHE A 207 -26.20 14.94 -10.13
CA PHE A 207 -26.34 13.54 -10.51
C PHE A 207 -27.76 13.04 -10.25
N TYR A 208 -28.26 12.18 -11.15
CA TYR A 208 -29.58 11.53 -11.04
C TYR A 208 -29.44 10.02 -11.28
N MET A 209 -30.05 9.22 -10.40
CA MET A 209 -30.14 7.78 -10.53
C MET A 209 -31.58 7.32 -10.29
N PRO A 210 -32.20 6.62 -11.24
CA PRO A 210 -33.61 6.17 -11.08
C PRO A 210 -33.76 5.13 -9.97
N TYR A 211 -32.75 4.32 -9.72
CA TYR A 211 -32.69 3.33 -8.63
C TYR A 211 -31.26 3.12 -8.20
N MET A 212 -31.02 3.16 -6.90
CA MET A 212 -29.73 2.82 -6.30
C MET A 212 -29.92 2.13 -4.96
N THR A 213 -28.87 1.46 -4.51
CA THR A 213 -28.83 0.77 -3.23
C THR A 213 -27.64 1.26 -2.42
N VAL A 214 -27.80 1.37 -1.10
CA VAL A 214 -26.75 1.82 -0.20
C VAL A 214 -26.63 0.89 0.99
N PRO A 215 -25.44 0.50 1.42
CA PRO A 215 -25.24 -0.16 2.69
C PRO A 215 -25.39 0.86 3.82
N ILE A 216 -26.07 0.48 4.88
CA ILE A 216 -26.20 1.28 6.12
C ILE A 216 -25.29 0.76 7.24
N SER A 217 -24.41 -0.18 6.91
CA SER A 217 -23.40 -0.73 7.81
C SER A 217 -22.12 -1.07 7.05
N GLY A 218 -21.13 -1.61 7.75
CA GLY A 218 -19.89 -2.10 7.14
C GLY A 218 -20.05 -3.40 6.31
N LYS A 219 -21.27 -3.93 6.10
CA LYS A 219 -21.49 -5.14 5.29
C LYS A 219 -21.36 -4.85 3.81
N ARG A 220 -20.71 -5.78 3.09
CA ARG A 220 -20.58 -5.69 1.63
C ARG A 220 -21.93 -5.95 0.94
N LYS A 221 -22.30 -5.08 -0.01
CA LYS A 221 -23.55 -5.21 -0.77
C LYS A 221 -23.32 -4.86 -2.24
N THR A 222 -24.11 -5.49 -3.10
CA THR A 222 -24.11 -5.23 -4.56
C THR A 222 -24.62 -3.83 -4.86
N GLY A 223 -23.91 -3.07 -5.71
CA GLY A 223 -24.35 -1.74 -6.12
C GLY A 223 -23.26 -0.98 -6.88
N PHE A 224 -23.62 0.19 -7.42
CA PHE A 224 -22.66 1.09 -8.02
C PHE A 224 -21.79 1.75 -6.94
N LEU A 225 -20.51 1.86 -7.23
CA LEU A 225 -19.56 2.66 -6.46
C LEU A 225 -19.48 4.07 -7.05
N PHE A 226 -18.76 4.98 -6.35
CA PHE A 226 -18.60 6.33 -6.83
C PHE A 226 -17.84 6.38 -8.16
N PRO A 227 -18.34 7.16 -9.15
CA PRO A 227 -17.63 7.33 -10.40
C PRO A 227 -16.34 8.14 -10.20
N ARG A 228 -15.36 7.89 -11.06
CA ARG A 228 -14.14 8.67 -11.18
C ARG A 228 -14.18 9.51 -12.43
N ILE A 229 -13.67 10.74 -12.33
CA ILE A 229 -13.56 11.67 -13.46
C ILE A 229 -12.11 12.14 -13.52
N SER A 230 -11.49 11.99 -14.68
CA SER A 230 -10.14 12.47 -14.93
C SER A 230 -9.97 12.98 -16.35
N SER A 231 -8.85 13.60 -16.64
CA SER A 231 -8.49 14.02 -17.99
C SER A 231 -6.97 14.01 -18.14
N SER A 232 -6.48 13.39 -19.20
CA SER A 232 -5.05 13.37 -19.53
C SER A 232 -4.81 13.69 -21.00
N THR A 233 -3.58 14.00 -21.35
CA THR A 233 -3.17 14.19 -22.76
C THR A 233 -3.23 12.88 -23.54
N THR A 234 -3.12 11.75 -22.86
CA THR A 234 -3.10 10.41 -23.48
C THR A 234 -4.51 9.84 -23.67
N ASN A 235 -5.39 10.00 -22.67
CA ASN A 235 -6.71 9.34 -22.66
C ASN A 235 -7.86 10.31 -22.97
N GLY A 236 -7.59 11.63 -22.96
CA GLY A 236 -8.63 12.64 -23.04
C GLY A 236 -9.46 12.71 -21.76
N PHE A 237 -10.73 13.02 -21.88
CA PHE A 237 -11.68 12.96 -20.76
C PHE A 237 -12.00 11.51 -20.43
N GLU A 238 -11.96 11.17 -19.16
CA GLU A 238 -12.24 9.83 -18.64
C GLU A 238 -13.41 9.86 -17.66
N PHE A 239 -14.29 8.86 -17.77
CA PHE A 239 -15.41 8.63 -16.86
C PHE A 239 -15.53 7.15 -16.57
N ALA A 240 -15.21 6.75 -15.34
CA ALA A 240 -15.31 5.38 -14.86
C ALA A 240 -16.46 5.21 -13.86
N ALA A 241 -17.31 4.20 -14.07
CA ALA A 241 -18.49 3.92 -13.25
C ALA A 241 -18.42 2.47 -12.68
N PRO A 242 -17.73 2.23 -11.57
CA PRO A 242 -17.58 0.88 -11.03
C PRO A 242 -18.90 0.32 -10.50
N PHE A 243 -19.17 -0.96 -10.78
CA PHE A 243 -20.28 -1.74 -10.24
C PHE A 243 -19.71 -2.91 -9.43
N TYR A 244 -20.00 -2.94 -8.14
CA TYR A 244 -19.62 -4.00 -7.22
C TYR A 244 -20.72 -5.05 -7.11
N TRP A 245 -20.38 -6.32 -7.31
CA TRP A 245 -21.28 -7.46 -7.18
C TRP A 245 -20.82 -8.37 -6.04
N ASN A 246 -21.54 -8.33 -4.92
CA ASN A 246 -21.37 -9.27 -3.80
C ASN A 246 -22.07 -10.59 -4.15
N ILE A 247 -21.33 -11.53 -4.80
CA ILE A 247 -21.88 -12.80 -5.29
C ILE A 247 -22.21 -13.71 -4.12
N ALA A 248 -21.26 -13.85 -3.18
CA ALA A 248 -21.36 -14.66 -1.98
C ALA A 248 -20.41 -14.09 -0.90
N PRO A 249 -20.47 -14.56 0.35
CA PRO A 249 -19.51 -14.13 1.38
C PRO A 249 -18.04 -14.35 0.99
N GLU A 250 -17.76 -15.38 0.22
CA GLU A 250 -16.43 -15.77 -0.22
C GLU A 250 -16.05 -15.27 -1.63
N TYR A 251 -17.00 -14.71 -2.39
CA TYR A 251 -16.79 -14.29 -3.79
C TYR A 251 -17.37 -12.91 -4.03
N ASP A 252 -16.60 -12.05 -4.65
CA ASP A 252 -17.08 -10.77 -5.15
C ASP A 252 -16.46 -10.41 -6.50
N LEU A 253 -17.13 -9.50 -7.19
CA LEU A 253 -16.70 -9.00 -8.49
C LEU A 253 -16.93 -7.50 -8.58
N THR A 254 -15.94 -6.77 -9.09
CA THR A 254 -16.11 -5.37 -9.46
C THR A 254 -15.93 -5.24 -10.97
N PHE A 255 -16.94 -4.70 -11.64
CA PHE A 255 -16.89 -4.40 -13.07
C PHE A 255 -16.89 -2.89 -13.27
N THR A 256 -15.87 -2.37 -13.94
CA THR A 256 -15.69 -0.92 -14.14
C THR A 256 -15.63 -0.61 -15.64
N PRO A 257 -16.72 -0.16 -16.26
CA PRO A 257 -16.65 0.52 -17.55
C PRO A 257 -16.00 1.89 -17.36
N ASP A 258 -15.00 2.20 -18.15
CA ASP A 258 -14.23 3.43 -18.13
C ASP A 258 -14.19 4.01 -19.56
N TYR A 259 -14.93 5.08 -19.79
CA TYR A 259 -14.97 5.73 -21.10
C TYR A 259 -13.86 6.76 -21.21
N MET A 260 -12.97 6.57 -22.17
CA MET A 260 -11.87 7.47 -22.53
C MET A 260 -12.17 8.13 -23.87
N SER A 261 -12.31 9.47 -23.89
CA SER A 261 -12.73 10.18 -25.10
C SER A 261 -11.75 10.06 -26.28
N SER A 262 -10.46 9.86 -26.02
CA SER A 262 -9.44 9.70 -27.06
C SER A 262 -9.21 8.26 -27.48
N ARG A 263 -9.64 7.27 -26.70
CA ARG A 263 -9.32 5.85 -26.95
C ARG A 263 -10.54 4.97 -27.18
N GLY A 264 -11.60 5.15 -26.40
CA GLY A 264 -12.83 4.34 -26.45
C GLY A 264 -13.26 3.80 -25.08
N LEU A 265 -14.01 2.70 -25.09
CA LEU A 265 -14.52 2.09 -23.86
C LEU A 265 -13.53 1.04 -23.34
N PHE A 266 -12.91 1.36 -22.23
CA PHE A 266 -12.05 0.48 -21.47
C PHE A 266 -12.83 -0.21 -20.37
N THR A 267 -12.77 -1.52 -20.28
CA THR A 267 -13.48 -2.31 -19.25
C THR A 267 -12.50 -2.99 -18.34
N LYS A 268 -12.71 -2.83 -17.03
CA LYS A 268 -11.90 -3.50 -16.00
C LYS A 268 -12.80 -4.42 -15.19
N THR A 269 -12.35 -5.62 -14.91
CA THR A 269 -13.07 -6.61 -14.10
C THR A 269 -12.13 -7.17 -13.05
N GLU A 270 -12.46 -6.98 -11.79
CA GLU A 270 -11.78 -7.58 -10.66
C GLU A 270 -12.68 -8.65 -10.05
N PHE A 271 -12.21 -9.87 -9.99
CA PHE A 271 -12.86 -10.98 -9.28
C PHE A 271 -11.98 -11.43 -8.12
N ARG A 272 -12.55 -11.48 -6.90
CA ARG A 272 -11.84 -11.93 -5.70
C ARG A 272 -12.56 -13.11 -5.07
N TYR A 273 -11.78 -14.01 -4.48
CA TYR A 273 -12.32 -15.19 -3.82
C TYR A 273 -11.51 -15.60 -2.58
N LEU A 274 -12.21 -16.22 -1.63
CA LEU A 274 -11.66 -16.97 -0.53
C LEU A 274 -11.99 -18.44 -0.70
N ALA A 275 -10.97 -19.31 -0.74
CA ALA A 275 -11.15 -20.75 -0.80
C ALA A 275 -10.84 -21.35 0.59
N GLY A 276 -11.87 -21.50 1.40
CA GLY A 276 -11.71 -21.83 2.82
C GLY A 276 -11.13 -20.65 3.63
N ASP A 277 -10.58 -20.96 4.81
CA ASP A 277 -10.10 -19.95 5.76
C ASP A 277 -8.66 -19.46 5.47
N ARG A 278 -7.94 -20.12 4.58
CA ARG A 278 -6.48 -19.96 4.43
C ARG A 278 -6.01 -19.66 3.02
N GLN A 279 -6.89 -19.58 2.04
CA GLN A 279 -6.55 -19.35 0.65
C GLN A 279 -7.36 -18.20 0.08
N PHE A 280 -6.71 -17.30 -0.61
CA PHE A 280 -7.37 -16.21 -1.30
C PHE A 280 -6.74 -15.96 -2.67
N GLY A 281 -7.56 -15.49 -3.58
CA GLY A 281 -7.11 -15.15 -4.91
C GLY A 281 -7.87 -13.97 -5.49
N GLN A 282 -7.24 -13.36 -6.48
CA GLN A 282 -7.74 -12.22 -7.23
C GLN A 282 -7.42 -12.40 -8.71
N MET A 283 -8.37 -12.10 -9.54
CA MET A 283 -8.23 -12.08 -10.99
C MET A 283 -8.67 -10.73 -11.53
N ASN A 284 -7.78 -10.07 -12.26
CA ASN A 284 -8.06 -8.80 -12.94
C ASN A 284 -8.01 -9.04 -14.44
N LEU A 285 -9.05 -8.61 -15.14
CA LEU A 285 -9.17 -8.63 -16.58
C LEU A 285 -9.43 -7.20 -17.05
N GLU A 286 -8.64 -6.73 -17.99
CA GLU A 286 -8.82 -5.41 -18.59
C GLU A 286 -8.88 -5.57 -20.11
N TYR A 287 -9.78 -4.82 -20.76
CA TYR A 287 -9.97 -4.89 -22.20
C TYR A 287 -10.40 -3.54 -22.76
N LEU A 288 -9.70 -3.09 -23.78
CA LEU A 288 -10.01 -1.94 -24.62
C LEU A 288 -10.07 -2.41 -26.08
N GLY A 289 -11.27 -2.44 -26.63
CA GLY A 289 -11.47 -2.80 -28.03
C GLY A 289 -11.23 -1.60 -28.94
N ASN A 290 -10.48 -1.80 -30.03
CA ASN A 290 -10.29 -0.81 -31.09
C ASN A 290 -9.73 0.54 -30.55
N ASP A 291 -8.52 0.51 -29.92
CA ASP A 291 -7.89 1.71 -29.37
C ASP A 291 -7.67 2.77 -30.44
N SER A 292 -8.43 3.87 -30.37
CA SER A 292 -8.40 4.93 -31.39
C SER A 292 -7.10 5.72 -31.43
N MET A 293 -6.24 5.59 -30.42
CA MET A 293 -4.90 6.23 -30.38
C MET A 293 -3.84 5.42 -31.12
N LEU A 294 -4.08 4.12 -31.36
CA LEU A 294 -3.16 3.29 -32.11
C LEU A 294 -3.45 3.38 -33.62
N GLU A 295 -2.43 3.48 -34.46
CA GLU A 295 -2.59 3.56 -35.92
C GLU A 295 -3.31 2.34 -36.52
N ASN A 296 -3.07 1.15 -35.93
CA ASN A 296 -3.67 -0.12 -36.36
C ASN A 296 -5.02 -0.40 -35.67
N HIS A 297 -5.48 0.49 -34.79
CA HIS A 297 -6.70 0.30 -34.00
C HIS A 297 -6.78 -1.07 -33.31
N ALA A 298 -5.67 -1.57 -32.79
CA ALA A 298 -5.60 -2.88 -32.16
C ALA A 298 -6.40 -2.94 -30.87
N ASP A 299 -6.88 -4.13 -30.56
CA ASP A 299 -7.45 -4.44 -29.25
C ASP A 299 -6.34 -4.56 -28.22
N ARG A 300 -6.58 -4.00 -27.03
CA ARG A 300 -5.62 -4.07 -25.91
C ARG A 300 -6.23 -4.80 -24.73
N TRP A 301 -5.44 -5.64 -24.10
CA TRP A 301 -5.90 -6.46 -22.99
C TRP A 301 -4.81 -6.73 -21.97
N MET A 302 -5.24 -6.93 -20.72
CA MET A 302 -4.42 -7.41 -19.62
C MET A 302 -5.15 -8.53 -18.86
N VAL A 303 -4.39 -9.54 -18.47
CA VAL A 303 -4.82 -10.60 -17.56
C VAL A 303 -3.86 -10.67 -16.40
N ASN A 304 -4.37 -10.53 -15.19
CA ASN A 304 -3.61 -10.74 -13.96
C ASN A 304 -4.35 -11.73 -13.06
N TYR A 305 -3.64 -12.74 -12.59
CA TYR A 305 -4.16 -13.70 -11.62
C TYR A 305 -3.17 -13.83 -10.47
N ARG A 306 -3.66 -13.66 -9.25
CA ARG A 306 -2.89 -13.86 -8.02
C ARG A 306 -3.64 -14.82 -7.13
N HIS A 307 -2.94 -15.83 -6.63
CA HIS A 307 -3.44 -16.76 -5.62
C HIS A 307 -2.36 -17.02 -4.60
N GLN A 308 -2.73 -17.01 -3.34
CA GLN A 308 -1.83 -17.42 -2.26
C GLN A 308 -2.61 -18.05 -1.11
N GLY A 309 -1.97 -18.98 -0.45
CA GLY A 309 -2.57 -19.57 0.73
C GLY A 309 -1.91 -20.86 1.20
N ALA A 310 -2.53 -21.41 2.21
CA ALA A 310 -2.16 -22.69 2.79
C ALA A 310 -3.26 -23.72 2.48
N ILE A 311 -2.88 -24.89 1.93
CA ILE A 311 -3.80 -26.00 1.75
C ILE A 311 -4.08 -26.66 3.11
N ASP A 312 -3.04 -26.80 3.92
CA ASP A 312 -3.08 -27.27 5.30
C ASP A 312 -2.01 -26.59 6.15
N GLU A 313 -1.59 -27.19 7.25
CA GLU A 313 -0.55 -26.62 8.13
C GLU A 313 0.83 -26.59 7.48
N ASN A 314 1.12 -27.49 6.57
CA ASN A 314 2.43 -27.71 5.96
C ASN A 314 2.53 -27.16 4.54
N TRP A 315 1.47 -27.29 3.73
CA TRP A 315 1.48 -26.90 2.32
C TRP A 315 1.15 -25.42 2.12
N ARG A 316 1.95 -24.75 1.28
CA ARG A 316 1.73 -23.38 0.80
C ARG A 316 1.68 -23.38 -0.73
N VAL A 317 0.84 -22.53 -1.26
CA VAL A 317 0.70 -22.32 -2.71
C VAL A 317 0.74 -20.85 -3.01
N LEU A 318 1.53 -20.47 -4.00
CA LEU A 318 1.58 -19.12 -4.58
C LEU A 318 1.44 -19.26 -6.09
N ALA A 319 0.54 -18.49 -6.69
CA ALA A 319 0.49 -18.28 -8.12
C ALA A 319 0.35 -16.80 -8.41
N ASN A 320 1.22 -16.27 -9.25
CA ASN A 320 1.15 -14.93 -9.78
C ASN A 320 1.37 -15.00 -11.28
N PHE A 321 0.40 -14.55 -12.05
CA PHE A 321 0.46 -14.55 -13.50
C PHE A 321 -0.03 -13.21 -14.01
N ILE A 322 0.75 -12.56 -14.85
CA ILE A 322 0.37 -11.32 -15.51
C ILE A 322 0.84 -11.33 -16.97
N ASP A 323 -0.04 -10.90 -17.86
CA ASP A 323 0.28 -10.70 -19.26
C ASP A 323 -0.49 -9.53 -19.85
N VAL A 324 0.09 -8.90 -20.87
CA VAL A 324 -0.47 -7.74 -21.57
C VAL A 324 -0.30 -7.91 -23.07
N SER A 325 -1.20 -7.27 -23.82
CA SER A 325 -1.22 -7.27 -25.29
C SER A 325 0.01 -6.67 -25.94
N ASP A 326 0.58 -5.63 -25.33
CA ASP A 326 1.67 -4.83 -25.92
C ASP A 326 2.59 -4.24 -24.84
N ASN A 327 3.76 -3.75 -25.25
CA ASN A 327 4.79 -3.26 -24.35
C ASN A 327 4.41 -1.94 -23.67
N ASN A 328 3.59 -1.09 -24.31
CA ASN A 328 3.18 0.21 -23.77
C ASN A 328 1.86 0.16 -22.96
N TYR A 329 1.35 -1.04 -22.66
CA TYR A 329 0.06 -1.20 -22.00
C TYR A 329 -0.07 -0.36 -20.71
N PHE A 330 0.86 -0.52 -19.76
CA PHE A 330 0.84 0.21 -18.48
C PHE A 330 1.27 1.67 -18.60
N ASN A 331 1.97 1.99 -19.66
CA ASN A 331 2.43 3.33 -19.96
C ASN A 331 1.31 4.23 -20.51
N ASP A 332 0.37 3.62 -21.23
CA ASP A 332 -0.73 4.31 -21.89
C ASP A 332 -2.05 4.22 -21.16
N LEU A 333 -2.30 3.12 -20.44
CA LEU A 333 -3.57 2.83 -19.80
C LEU A 333 -3.44 2.83 -18.28
N ASN A 334 -4.35 3.50 -17.61
CA ASN A 334 -4.43 3.54 -16.15
C ASN A 334 -4.93 2.19 -15.59
N SER A 335 -4.00 1.24 -15.39
CA SER A 335 -4.29 -0.05 -14.77
C SER A 335 -4.28 0.06 -13.24
N ASP A 336 -5.19 -0.67 -12.59
CA ASP A 336 -5.21 -0.79 -11.13
C ASP A 336 -4.22 -1.89 -10.62
N VAL A 337 -3.50 -2.56 -11.52
CA VAL A 337 -2.63 -3.72 -11.21
C VAL A 337 -1.17 -3.34 -11.12
N ASN A 338 -0.66 -2.63 -12.12
CA ASN A 338 0.74 -2.22 -12.23
C ASN A 338 0.85 -0.72 -12.57
N ARG A 339 1.98 -0.13 -12.23
CA ARG A 339 2.29 1.27 -12.54
C ARG A 339 2.94 1.41 -13.91
N SER A 340 2.90 2.60 -14.48
CA SER A 340 3.58 2.92 -15.74
C SER A 340 5.11 2.74 -15.70
N THR A 341 5.71 2.70 -14.51
CA THR A 341 7.14 2.45 -14.30
C THR A 341 7.50 0.96 -14.24
N ASP A 342 6.52 0.06 -14.21
CA ASP A 342 6.75 -1.38 -14.08
C ASP A 342 6.96 -1.99 -15.46
N ASN A 343 8.22 -2.21 -15.84
CA ASN A 343 8.59 -2.84 -17.12
C ASN A 343 8.82 -4.35 -17.03
N GLN A 344 8.62 -4.98 -15.87
CA GLN A 344 8.84 -6.41 -15.67
C GLN A 344 7.57 -7.09 -15.17
N LEU A 345 7.09 -8.06 -15.92
CA LEU A 345 5.92 -8.85 -15.61
C LEU A 345 6.35 -10.22 -15.07
N SER A 346 6.20 -10.41 -13.76
CA SER A 346 6.58 -11.66 -13.09
C SER A 346 5.45 -12.68 -13.15
N ARG A 347 5.75 -13.87 -13.66
CA ARG A 347 4.87 -15.04 -13.70
C ARG A 347 5.51 -16.13 -12.87
N VAL A 348 4.90 -16.45 -11.74
CA VAL A 348 5.45 -17.41 -10.77
C VAL A 348 4.36 -18.36 -10.32
N GLY A 349 4.67 -19.65 -10.33
CA GLY A 349 3.94 -20.68 -9.62
C GLY A 349 4.86 -21.37 -8.63
N ASP A 350 4.48 -21.42 -7.37
CA ASP A 350 5.26 -22.05 -6.30
C ASP A 350 4.35 -22.93 -5.44
N ILE A 351 4.77 -24.16 -5.19
CA ILE A 351 4.18 -25.03 -4.18
C ILE A 351 5.27 -25.49 -3.23
N SER A 352 5.03 -25.27 -1.95
CA SER A 352 6.03 -25.52 -0.90
C SER A 352 5.44 -26.35 0.22
N TYR A 353 6.24 -27.25 0.76
CA TYR A 353 5.93 -28.08 1.91
C TYR A 353 6.91 -27.79 3.04
N PHE A 354 6.41 -27.48 4.24
CA PHE A 354 7.22 -27.09 5.40
C PHE A 354 7.03 -28.08 6.53
N THR A 355 8.13 -28.42 7.16
CA THR A 355 8.18 -29.14 8.42
C THR A 355 9.05 -28.34 9.43
N GLU A 356 9.22 -28.84 10.63
CA GLU A 356 10.07 -28.22 11.64
C GLU A 356 11.54 -28.13 11.21
N PHE A 357 12.06 -29.14 10.49
CA PHE A 357 13.49 -29.24 10.16
C PHE A 357 13.80 -29.12 8.67
N TRP A 358 12.81 -29.27 7.80
CA TRP A 358 13.06 -29.20 6.37
C TRP A 358 11.88 -28.60 5.62
N ASN A 359 12.19 -28.02 4.49
CA ASN A 359 11.20 -27.60 3.53
C ASN A 359 11.59 -28.05 2.12
N PHE A 360 10.57 -28.25 1.31
CA PHE A 360 10.69 -28.53 -0.11
C PHE A 360 9.85 -27.54 -0.89
N SER A 361 10.35 -27.04 -2.01
CA SER A 361 9.56 -26.22 -2.92
C SER A 361 9.75 -26.64 -4.38
N ALA A 362 8.68 -26.50 -5.16
CA ALA A 362 8.69 -26.64 -6.60
C ALA A 362 8.19 -25.33 -7.20
N ARG A 363 9.02 -24.69 -8.00
CA ARG A 363 8.77 -23.37 -8.58
C ARG A 363 8.89 -23.40 -10.10
N VAL A 364 8.01 -22.67 -10.76
CA VAL A 364 8.15 -22.24 -12.16
C VAL A 364 8.12 -20.71 -12.19
N GLN A 365 9.03 -20.12 -12.95
CA GLN A 365 9.12 -18.65 -13.03
C GLN A 365 9.46 -18.21 -14.43
N ASP A 366 8.77 -17.19 -14.89
CA ASP A 366 9.01 -16.50 -16.15
C ASP A 366 8.87 -14.99 -15.92
N ILE A 367 9.80 -14.20 -16.41
CA ILE A 367 9.76 -12.74 -16.36
C ILE A 367 9.71 -12.23 -17.78
N LYS A 368 8.59 -11.60 -18.14
CA LYS A 368 8.44 -10.86 -19.40
C LYS A 368 8.89 -9.43 -19.16
N VAL A 369 9.91 -8.98 -19.87
CA VAL A 369 10.33 -7.57 -19.87
C VAL A 369 9.58 -6.87 -20.98
N LEU A 370 9.05 -5.68 -20.69
CA LEU A 370 8.42 -4.79 -21.66
C LEU A 370 9.50 -3.90 -22.26
N GLY A 371 9.53 -3.80 -23.61
CA GLY A 371 10.53 -3.05 -24.35
C GLY A 371 11.62 -3.92 -24.96
N GLU A 372 12.73 -3.29 -25.34
CA GLU A 372 13.86 -3.93 -26.03
C GLU A 372 14.83 -4.69 -25.10
N ASP A 373 14.64 -4.58 -23.80
CA ASP A 373 15.51 -5.24 -22.83
C ASP A 373 15.42 -6.77 -22.92
N ILE A 374 16.55 -7.43 -22.72
CA ILE A 374 16.65 -8.88 -22.76
C ILE A 374 15.90 -9.47 -21.57
N SER A 375 14.90 -10.29 -21.84
CA SER A 375 14.20 -11.03 -20.77
C SER A 375 15.15 -11.98 -20.06
N PRO A 376 15.08 -12.10 -18.72
CA PRO A 376 15.83 -13.09 -17.98
C PRO A 376 15.46 -14.52 -18.39
N TYR A 377 16.32 -15.47 -18.04
CA TYR A 377 16.03 -16.88 -18.20
C TYR A 377 14.77 -17.30 -17.44
N GLN A 378 14.02 -18.16 -18.05
CA GLN A 378 12.87 -18.85 -17.44
C GLN A 378 13.40 -19.97 -16.55
N VAL A 379 12.74 -20.20 -15.43
CA VAL A 379 13.01 -21.30 -14.50
C VAL A 379 11.87 -22.32 -14.64
N MET A 380 12.16 -23.48 -15.28
CA MET A 380 11.11 -24.44 -15.73
C MET A 380 11.53 -25.90 -15.58
N PRO A 381 11.37 -26.56 -14.42
CA PRO A 381 11.10 -26.05 -13.08
C PRO A 381 12.38 -25.84 -12.24
N GLN A 382 12.21 -25.30 -11.06
CA GLN A 382 13.17 -25.37 -9.97
C GLN A 382 12.58 -26.22 -8.83
N LEU A 383 13.34 -27.21 -8.39
CA LEU A 383 13.03 -28.00 -7.19
C LEU A 383 14.07 -27.65 -6.14
N SER A 384 13.67 -27.20 -4.97
CA SER A 384 14.59 -26.88 -3.88
C SER A 384 14.23 -27.65 -2.61
N PHE A 385 15.28 -28.04 -1.89
CA PHE A 385 15.17 -28.73 -0.61
C PHE A 385 16.13 -28.08 0.38
N ASN A 386 15.60 -27.69 1.53
CA ASN A 386 16.37 -27.16 2.64
C ASN A 386 16.16 -28.02 3.87
N TYR A 387 17.25 -28.43 4.50
CA TYR A 387 17.24 -29.13 5.78
C TYR A 387 18.08 -28.36 6.77
N ARG A 388 17.58 -28.20 7.99
CA ARG A 388 18.27 -27.53 9.08
C ARG A 388 18.17 -28.35 10.35
N SER A 389 19.30 -28.64 10.98
CA SER A 389 19.41 -29.35 12.26
C SER A 389 20.19 -28.49 13.25
N PRO A 390 19.53 -27.61 14.02
CA PRO A 390 20.17 -26.82 15.06
C PRO A 390 20.63 -27.75 16.20
N GLY A 391 21.79 -27.45 16.78
CA GLY A 391 22.35 -28.24 17.89
C GLY A 391 22.79 -29.65 17.50
N PHE A 392 22.99 -29.90 16.21
CA PHE A 392 23.64 -31.12 15.74
C PHE A 392 24.96 -31.30 16.45
N TRP A 393 25.19 -32.48 17.04
CA TRP A 393 26.37 -32.72 17.84
C TRP A 393 26.61 -31.67 18.96
N ASN A 394 25.54 -31.37 19.71
CA ASN A 394 25.52 -30.54 20.92
C ASN A 394 25.73 -29.03 20.74
N LYS A 395 26.53 -28.57 19.77
CA LYS A 395 26.82 -27.13 19.57
C LYS A 395 26.86 -26.68 18.10
N PHE A 396 26.89 -27.62 17.19
CA PHE A 396 26.99 -27.31 15.77
C PHE A 396 25.59 -27.25 15.16
N ASP A 397 25.40 -26.37 14.23
CA ASP A 397 24.21 -26.36 13.36
C ASP A 397 24.62 -26.95 12.02
N PHE A 398 23.84 -27.90 11.52
CA PHE A 398 24.02 -28.46 10.18
C PHE A 398 22.90 -27.93 9.27
N ASN A 399 23.28 -27.42 8.09
CA ASN A 399 22.34 -27.03 7.06
C ASN A 399 22.69 -27.72 5.74
N LEU A 400 21.69 -28.09 4.98
CA LEU A 400 21.81 -28.62 3.64
C LEU A 400 20.83 -27.92 2.72
N TYR A 401 21.36 -27.20 1.75
CA TYR A 401 20.58 -26.69 0.63
C TYR A 401 20.81 -27.55 -0.60
N SER A 402 19.76 -27.90 -1.34
CA SER A 402 19.85 -28.59 -2.62
C SER A 402 18.88 -28.01 -3.60
N GLU A 403 19.28 -27.94 -4.86
CA GLU A 403 18.48 -27.32 -5.92
C GLU A 403 18.70 -28.09 -7.24
N LEU A 404 17.59 -28.36 -7.93
CA LEU A 404 17.60 -28.80 -9.32
C LEU A 404 16.81 -27.79 -10.15
N THR A 405 17.48 -27.08 -11.06
CA THR A 405 16.86 -26.02 -11.86
C THR A 405 17.09 -26.26 -13.34
N ASN A 406 16.04 -26.13 -14.14
CA ASN A 406 16.13 -26.09 -15.59
C ASN A 406 15.92 -24.65 -16.06
N PHE A 407 16.90 -24.11 -16.80
CA PHE A 407 16.89 -22.77 -17.37
C PHE A 407 16.57 -22.84 -18.85
N GLU A 408 15.53 -22.13 -19.26
CA GLU A 408 15.10 -21.96 -20.64
C GLU A 408 15.08 -20.48 -21.01
N HIS A 409 15.13 -20.18 -22.31
CA HIS A 409 15.01 -18.82 -22.81
C HIS A 409 14.03 -18.78 -23.99
N ARG A 410 13.26 -17.69 -24.09
CA ARG A 410 12.25 -17.54 -25.15
C ARG A 410 12.87 -17.42 -26.56
N GLY A 411 14.08 -16.89 -26.65
CA GLY A 411 14.80 -16.77 -27.91
C GLY A 411 15.61 -18.03 -28.23
N ASN A 412 15.49 -18.55 -29.45
CA ASN A 412 16.22 -19.73 -29.91
C ASN A 412 17.74 -19.53 -30.00
N SER A 413 18.22 -18.32 -29.79
CA SER A 413 19.65 -17.96 -29.88
C SER A 413 20.36 -17.95 -28.53
N TYR A 414 19.71 -18.39 -27.46
CA TYR A 414 20.26 -18.38 -26.11
C TYR A 414 20.56 -19.81 -25.63
N ASN A 415 21.65 -19.96 -24.89
CA ASN A 415 22.03 -21.19 -24.25
C ASN A 415 21.01 -21.62 -23.21
N THR A 416 20.85 -22.90 -22.98
CA THR A 416 19.98 -23.45 -21.94
C THR A 416 20.79 -24.34 -21.00
N ALA A 417 20.32 -24.57 -19.78
CA ALA A 417 21.02 -25.41 -18.83
C ALA A 417 20.09 -26.11 -17.83
N THR A 418 20.51 -27.29 -17.41
CA THR A 418 19.99 -27.91 -16.18
C THR A 418 21.10 -27.92 -15.15
N ARG A 419 20.83 -27.35 -13.98
CA ARG A 419 21.77 -27.23 -12.85
C ARG A 419 21.31 -28.09 -11.68
N LEU A 420 22.20 -28.95 -11.17
CA LEU A 420 22.04 -29.59 -9.87
C LEU A 420 23.07 -28.98 -8.90
N HIS A 421 22.58 -28.46 -7.80
CA HIS A 421 23.41 -27.87 -6.75
C HIS A 421 23.14 -28.50 -5.40
N VAL A 422 24.19 -28.73 -4.63
CA VAL A 422 24.14 -29.26 -3.26
C VAL A 422 25.13 -28.48 -2.39
N GLU A 423 24.62 -27.88 -1.31
CA GLU A 423 25.38 -26.99 -0.44
C GLU A 423 25.24 -27.44 1.03
N PRO A 424 26.01 -28.42 1.50
CA PRO A 424 26.12 -28.73 2.92
C PRO A 424 26.92 -27.67 3.65
N SER A 425 26.47 -27.26 4.83
CA SER A 425 27.25 -26.39 5.73
C SER A 425 27.15 -26.84 7.19
N VAL A 426 28.22 -26.57 7.94
CA VAL A 426 28.27 -26.75 9.37
C VAL A 426 28.72 -25.44 10.00
N SER A 427 27.95 -24.95 10.95
CA SER A 427 28.29 -23.74 11.68
C SER A 427 28.36 -23.96 13.18
N LEU A 428 29.22 -23.19 13.83
CA LEU A 428 29.40 -23.17 15.28
C LEU A 428 29.08 -21.75 15.79
N PRO A 429 27.83 -21.48 16.22
CA PRO A 429 27.45 -20.19 16.74
C PRO A 429 27.74 -20.06 18.24
N PHE A 430 28.37 -18.95 18.63
CA PHE A 430 28.47 -18.48 19.99
C PHE A 430 27.74 -17.16 20.12
N GLN A 431 26.72 -17.09 20.97
CA GLN A 431 25.92 -15.89 21.19
C GLN A 431 25.84 -15.56 22.67
N GLY A 432 26.03 -14.30 23.00
CA GLY A 432 25.90 -13.78 24.36
C GLY A 432 25.60 -12.28 24.37
N PRO A 433 25.30 -11.71 25.53
CA PRO A 433 25.01 -10.27 25.65
C PRO A 433 26.15 -9.37 25.16
N ALA A 434 27.42 -9.83 25.30
CA ALA A 434 28.57 -9.06 24.88
C ALA A 434 28.90 -9.15 23.40
N GLY A 435 28.22 -10.02 22.64
CA GLY A 435 28.47 -10.17 21.20
C GLY A 435 28.20 -11.57 20.68
N SER A 436 28.58 -11.79 19.44
CA SER A 436 28.44 -13.08 18.74
C SER A 436 29.69 -13.44 17.97
N LEU A 437 29.91 -14.73 17.81
CA LEU A 437 30.93 -15.29 16.92
C LEU A 437 30.35 -16.52 16.24
N THR A 438 30.35 -16.55 14.92
CA THR A 438 29.93 -17.71 14.14
C THR A 438 31.05 -18.14 13.22
N SER A 439 31.41 -19.39 13.30
CA SER A 439 32.36 -20.04 12.37
C SER A 439 31.58 -21.03 11.51
N GLU A 440 31.72 -20.96 10.22
CA GLU A 440 31.00 -21.79 9.26
C GLU A 440 31.94 -22.36 8.22
N VAL A 441 31.73 -23.63 7.87
CA VAL A 441 32.37 -24.30 6.75
C VAL A 441 31.25 -24.78 5.81
N LYS A 442 31.41 -24.49 4.54
CA LYS A 442 30.41 -24.76 3.51
C LYS A 442 31.11 -25.34 2.27
N LEU A 443 30.40 -26.19 1.53
CA LEU A 443 30.86 -26.73 0.27
C LEU A 443 29.82 -26.49 -0.81
N TYR A 444 30.19 -25.78 -1.86
CA TYR A 444 29.35 -25.63 -3.05
C TYR A 444 29.71 -26.75 -4.03
N GLN A 445 28.77 -27.68 -4.24
CA GLN A 445 28.91 -28.73 -5.23
C GLN A 445 27.86 -28.51 -6.31
N THR A 446 28.28 -28.19 -7.54
CA THR A 446 27.39 -27.88 -8.63
C THR A 446 27.73 -28.70 -9.87
N TYR A 447 26.69 -29.18 -10.54
CA TYR A 447 26.78 -29.89 -11.82
C TYR A 447 25.85 -29.23 -12.82
N TYR A 448 26.38 -28.93 -14.02
CA TYR A 448 25.63 -28.35 -15.13
C TYR A 448 25.62 -29.32 -16.32
N VAL A 449 24.45 -29.39 -16.99
CA VAL A 449 24.28 -29.90 -18.34
C VAL A 449 23.82 -28.73 -19.17
N GLN A 450 24.66 -28.26 -20.08
CA GLN A 450 24.44 -27.06 -20.89
C GLN A 450 24.22 -27.47 -22.35
N ARG A 451 23.45 -26.67 -23.07
CA ARG A 451 23.33 -26.73 -24.52
C ARG A 451 23.78 -25.39 -25.07
N ASP A 452 24.92 -25.43 -25.76
CA ASP A 452 25.46 -24.25 -26.42
C ASP A 452 24.79 -24.04 -27.77
N VAL A 453 24.27 -22.85 -28.00
CA VAL A 453 23.88 -22.38 -29.33
C VAL A 453 25.11 -21.65 -29.86
N GLN A 454 25.95 -22.32 -30.65
CA GLN A 454 27.23 -21.86 -31.19
C GLN A 454 27.24 -20.38 -31.55
N ARG A 455 27.60 -19.53 -30.59
CA ARG A 455 28.02 -18.16 -30.80
C ARG A 455 29.55 -18.17 -30.82
N ALA A 456 30.15 -17.55 -31.83
CA ALA A 456 31.56 -17.62 -32.12
C ALA A 456 32.51 -17.15 -31.01
N ASP A 457 32.00 -16.51 -29.93
CA ASP A 457 32.83 -15.78 -28.98
C ASP A 457 33.00 -16.46 -27.61
N VAL A 458 32.17 -17.43 -27.23
CA VAL A 458 32.29 -18.15 -25.95
C VAL A 458 31.85 -19.61 -26.13
N LEU A 459 32.81 -20.55 -26.05
CA LEU A 459 32.50 -21.98 -26.05
C LEU A 459 32.14 -22.41 -24.63
N LEU A 460 30.90 -22.83 -24.42
CA LEU A 460 30.46 -23.45 -23.17
C LEU A 460 30.69 -24.98 -23.26
N ASP A 461 31.10 -25.56 -22.13
CA ASP A 461 31.19 -27.01 -22.05
C ASP A 461 29.79 -27.63 -21.82
N ASP A 462 29.49 -28.72 -22.52
CA ASP A 462 28.20 -29.41 -22.37
C ASP A 462 27.96 -29.91 -20.93
N ASN A 463 29.02 -30.31 -20.22
CA ASN A 463 28.94 -30.83 -18.87
C ASN A 463 30.04 -30.22 -18.00
N VAL A 464 29.63 -29.53 -16.94
CA VAL A 464 30.57 -28.91 -16.00
C VAL A 464 30.29 -29.39 -14.57
N SER A 465 31.34 -29.79 -13.87
CA SER A 465 31.28 -30.10 -12.44
C SER A 465 32.19 -29.14 -11.67
N ARG A 466 31.65 -28.54 -10.62
CA ARG A 466 32.37 -27.55 -9.81
C ARG A 466 32.21 -27.86 -8.32
N SER A 467 33.35 -27.86 -7.61
CA SER A 467 33.37 -28.02 -6.15
C SER A 467 34.21 -26.88 -5.55
N ILE A 468 33.57 -26.06 -4.70
CA ILE A 468 34.18 -24.87 -4.10
C ILE A 468 34.00 -24.93 -2.58
N PRO A 469 35.08 -24.98 -1.79
CA PRO A 469 34.97 -24.84 -0.34
C PRO A 469 34.87 -23.37 0.07
N GLU A 470 34.13 -23.12 1.14
CA GLU A 470 34.06 -21.83 1.83
C GLU A 470 34.32 -22.01 3.32
N VAL A 471 35.07 -21.08 3.89
CA VAL A 471 35.22 -20.90 5.33
C VAL A 471 34.91 -19.47 5.69
N ARG A 472 33.99 -19.29 6.61
CA ARG A 472 33.57 -17.97 7.09
C ARG A 472 33.65 -17.90 8.61
N VAL A 473 34.23 -16.83 9.11
CA VAL A 473 34.25 -16.50 10.54
C VAL A 473 33.72 -15.07 10.67
N ASN A 474 32.55 -14.92 11.26
CA ASN A 474 31.92 -13.63 11.49
C ASN A 474 31.77 -13.38 12.98
N GLY A 475 32.17 -12.20 13.45
CA GLY A 475 32.07 -11.82 14.84
C GLY A 475 31.68 -10.36 15.03
N GLN A 476 30.93 -10.12 16.11
CA GLN A 476 30.52 -8.78 16.55
C GLN A 476 30.69 -8.70 18.05
N ILE A 477 31.16 -7.56 18.53
CA ILE A 477 31.24 -7.24 19.96
C ILE A 477 30.36 -6.05 20.23
N ASN A 478 29.58 -6.10 21.31
CA ASN A 478 28.67 -5.03 21.68
C ASN A 478 29.19 -4.31 22.93
N PHE A 479 29.65 -3.09 22.76
CA PHE A 479 29.97 -2.18 23.87
C PHE A 479 28.80 -1.25 24.11
N GLU A 480 28.54 -0.96 25.36
CA GLU A 480 27.44 -0.10 25.76
C GLU A 480 27.91 0.89 26.84
N ARG A 481 27.48 2.14 26.72
CA ARG A 481 27.68 3.15 27.76
C ARG A 481 26.44 4.04 27.89
N PHE A 482 26.25 4.55 29.10
CA PHE A 482 25.29 5.61 29.39
C PHE A 482 26.03 6.94 29.50
N SER A 483 25.49 7.97 28.88
CA SER A 483 26.04 9.32 28.90
C SER A 483 24.91 10.34 29.03
N ASN A 484 25.14 11.42 29.74
CA ASN A 484 24.19 12.49 29.88
C ASN A 484 24.61 13.65 28.94
N PHE A 485 23.69 14.04 28.06
CA PHE A 485 23.82 15.21 27.20
C PHE A 485 22.61 16.11 27.41
N PHE A 486 22.85 17.41 27.68
CA PHE A 486 21.77 18.39 27.87
C PHE A 486 20.68 17.94 28.86
N ASP A 487 21.06 17.41 30.02
CA ASP A 487 20.18 16.86 31.06
C ASP A 487 19.33 15.63 30.67
N THR A 488 19.58 15.07 29.51
CA THR A 488 18.93 13.82 29.05
C THR A 488 19.93 12.66 29.07
N GLN A 489 19.49 11.52 29.55
CA GLN A 489 20.30 10.29 29.56
C GLN A 489 20.16 9.56 28.22
N TYR A 490 21.31 9.30 27.60
CA TYR A 490 21.39 8.51 26.35
C TYR A 490 22.16 7.21 26.60
N ARG A 491 21.70 6.16 25.91
CA ARG A 491 22.42 4.87 25.82
C ARG A 491 23.11 4.82 24.47
N GLN A 492 24.42 4.77 24.48
CA GLN A 492 25.24 4.64 23.27
C GLN A 492 25.78 3.23 23.16
N THR A 493 25.65 2.60 21.97
CA THR A 493 26.32 1.35 21.63
C THR A 493 27.51 1.62 20.69
N LEU A 494 28.50 0.74 20.74
CA LEU A 494 29.60 0.64 19.78
C LEU A 494 29.76 -0.83 19.43
N GLU A 495 29.55 -1.15 18.15
CA GLU A 495 29.39 -2.52 17.63
C GLU A 495 30.42 -2.79 16.54
N PRO A 496 31.71 -3.00 16.90
CA PRO A 496 32.69 -3.46 15.93
C PRO A 496 32.34 -4.85 15.46
N GLN A 497 32.40 -5.05 14.14
CA GLN A 497 32.13 -6.29 13.46
C GLN A 497 33.28 -6.65 12.55
N PHE A 498 33.63 -7.94 12.46
CA PHE A 498 34.58 -8.44 11.50
C PHE A 498 34.06 -9.70 10.82
N GLN A 499 34.47 -9.92 9.59
CA GLN A 499 34.25 -11.18 8.88
C GLN A 499 35.49 -11.55 8.11
N TYR A 500 36.04 -12.74 8.39
CA TYR A 500 37.01 -13.38 7.52
C TYR A 500 36.26 -14.35 6.60
N LEU A 501 36.50 -14.22 5.30
CA LEU A 501 35.91 -15.06 4.27
C LEU A 501 36.99 -15.62 3.37
N TYR A 502 37.01 -16.95 3.25
CA TYR A 502 37.79 -17.68 2.27
C TYR A 502 36.89 -18.52 1.38
N VAL A 503 36.95 -18.31 0.09
CA VAL A 503 36.24 -19.08 -0.94
C VAL A 503 37.27 -19.54 -1.97
N GLY A 504 37.36 -20.85 -2.20
CA GLY A 504 38.37 -21.44 -3.11
C GLY A 504 38.10 -21.04 -4.57
N HIS A 505 39.13 -20.69 -5.30
CA HIS A 505 39.05 -20.41 -6.72
C HIS A 505 38.72 -21.66 -7.56
N ARG A 506 37.83 -21.49 -8.55
CA ARG A 506 37.61 -22.42 -9.67
C ARG A 506 37.31 -21.60 -10.93
N ASP A 507 37.88 -22.03 -12.05
CA ASP A 507 37.53 -21.47 -13.34
C ASP A 507 36.06 -21.78 -13.65
N GLN A 508 35.28 -20.76 -14.04
CA GLN A 508 33.85 -20.79 -14.32
C GLN A 508 33.53 -20.14 -15.66
N SER A 509 34.53 -19.84 -16.46
CA SER A 509 34.40 -19.20 -17.77
C SER A 509 33.59 -20.05 -18.76
N ASN A 510 33.59 -21.38 -18.57
CA ASN A 510 32.85 -22.36 -19.35
C ASN A 510 31.39 -22.60 -18.89
N ILE A 511 30.91 -21.82 -17.92
CA ILE A 511 29.52 -21.86 -17.44
C ILE A 511 28.78 -20.61 -17.96
N GLY A 512 27.58 -20.81 -18.52
CA GLY A 512 26.70 -19.71 -18.90
C GLY A 512 26.22 -18.88 -17.71
N ILE A 513 25.60 -17.73 -17.96
CA ILE A 513 24.98 -16.90 -16.93
C ILE A 513 23.46 -17.02 -17.10
N TYR A 514 22.79 -17.61 -16.13
CA TYR A 514 21.37 -17.93 -16.15
C TYR A 514 20.59 -17.15 -15.08
N ASP A 515 21.11 -17.06 -13.83
CA ASP A 515 20.43 -16.39 -12.71
C ASP A 515 21.34 -15.45 -11.90
N THR A 516 22.52 -15.17 -12.41
CA THR A 516 23.55 -14.45 -11.65
C THR A 516 23.64 -12.98 -12.05
N ALA A 517 23.64 -12.11 -11.05
CA ALA A 517 23.91 -10.68 -11.15
C ALA A 517 24.85 -10.22 -10.02
N GLU A 518 25.57 -9.14 -10.25
CA GLU A 518 26.43 -8.55 -9.22
C GLU A 518 25.61 -7.85 -8.14
N LEU A 519 25.95 -8.10 -6.87
CA LEU A 519 25.26 -7.52 -5.71
C LEU A 519 25.90 -6.19 -5.31
N GLN A 520 25.11 -5.26 -4.81
CA GLN A 520 25.60 -3.96 -4.35
C GLN A 520 26.46 -4.10 -3.09
N GLN A 521 27.52 -3.30 -2.99
CA GLN A 521 28.44 -3.25 -1.85
C GLN A 521 28.05 -2.11 -0.88
N ASP A 522 26.82 -2.12 -0.38
CA ASP A 522 26.40 -1.29 0.77
C ASP A 522 27.00 -1.84 2.08
N TYR A 523 26.84 -1.16 3.20
CA TYR A 523 27.42 -1.60 4.47
C TYR A 523 27.06 -3.05 4.81
N ILE A 524 25.80 -3.43 4.67
CA ILE A 524 25.33 -4.82 4.90
C ILE A 524 25.92 -5.75 3.84
N GLY A 525 26.02 -5.29 2.61
CA GLY A 525 26.58 -6.04 1.48
C GLY A 525 28.04 -6.43 1.65
N LEU A 526 28.84 -5.63 2.36
CA LEU A 526 30.22 -5.95 2.66
C LEU A 526 30.39 -7.23 3.51
N PHE A 527 29.38 -7.60 4.28
CA PHE A 527 29.40 -8.80 5.14
C PHE A 527 28.68 -10.01 4.50
N ARG A 528 28.31 -9.94 3.21
CA ARG A 528 27.80 -11.11 2.49
C ARG A 528 28.88 -12.15 2.23
N ASP A 529 28.48 -13.41 2.16
CA ASP A 529 29.35 -14.51 1.74
C ASP A 529 29.54 -14.57 0.22
N ARG A 530 28.67 -13.90 -0.56
CA ARG A 530 28.72 -13.92 -2.02
C ARG A 530 28.74 -12.51 -2.63
N ARG A 531 29.59 -12.35 -3.65
CA ARG A 531 29.63 -11.13 -4.48
C ARG A 531 28.48 -11.10 -5.50
N PHE A 532 28.07 -12.27 -5.98
CA PHE A 532 27.04 -12.42 -6.98
C PHE A 532 25.78 -13.05 -6.40
N SER A 533 24.60 -12.70 -6.93
CA SER A 533 23.38 -13.47 -6.72
C SER A 533 23.44 -14.77 -7.50
N GLY A 534 22.45 -15.66 -7.32
CA GLY A 534 22.41 -16.93 -8.03
C GLY A 534 23.59 -17.84 -7.75
N LEU A 535 23.84 -18.79 -8.66
CA LEU A 535 24.85 -19.82 -8.46
C LEU A 535 25.79 -20.02 -9.67
N ASP A 536 25.61 -19.26 -10.78
CA ASP A 536 26.46 -19.48 -11.97
C ASP A 536 27.87 -18.95 -11.78
N ARG A 537 28.00 -17.88 -11.00
CA ARG A 537 29.29 -17.34 -10.57
C ARG A 537 29.37 -17.34 -9.04
N ILE A 538 30.38 -18.00 -8.51
CA ILE A 538 30.77 -17.95 -7.10
C ILE A 538 32.16 -17.34 -7.07
N ALA A 539 32.24 -16.08 -6.63
CA ALA A 539 33.51 -15.37 -6.56
C ALA A 539 34.43 -16.03 -5.55
N ASP A 540 35.69 -16.26 -5.93
CA ASP A 540 36.76 -16.61 -5.01
C ASP A 540 37.04 -15.42 -4.08
N ALA A 541 37.40 -15.73 -2.85
CA ALA A 541 37.64 -14.73 -1.82
C ALA A 541 38.72 -15.19 -0.86
N ASN A 542 39.59 -14.26 -0.52
CA ASN A 542 40.51 -14.34 0.62
C ASN A 542 40.56 -12.92 1.20
N GLN A 543 39.68 -12.65 2.18
CA GLN A 543 39.40 -11.27 2.56
C GLN A 543 39.04 -11.15 4.03
N LEU A 544 39.25 -9.93 4.55
CA LEU A 544 38.81 -9.50 5.88
C LEU A 544 37.89 -8.28 5.73
N THR A 545 36.68 -8.40 6.13
CA THR A 545 35.72 -7.27 6.25
C THR A 545 35.81 -6.72 7.67
N LEU A 546 35.96 -5.43 7.80
CA LEU A 546 35.87 -4.71 9.06
C LEU A 546 34.74 -3.70 8.99
N GLY A 547 33.94 -3.64 10.04
CA GLY A 547 32.85 -2.70 10.18
C GLY A 547 32.71 -2.19 11.59
N LEU A 548 32.14 -1.00 11.69
CA LEU A 548 31.84 -0.36 12.95
C LEU A 548 30.48 0.30 12.86
N THR A 549 29.60 -0.07 13.78
CA THR A 549 28.33 0.63 13.96
C THR A 549 28.27 1.29 15.32
N THR A 550 27.83 2.52 15.41
CA THR A 550 27.48 3.17 16.66
C THR A 550 26.05 3.65 16.62
N ARG A 551 25.34 3.45 17.73
CA ARG A 551 23.92 3.87 17.87
C ARG A 551 23.77 4.66 19.16
N VAL A 552 22.85 5.61 19.13
CA VAL A 552 22.47 6.38 20.30
C VAL A 552 20.97 6.28 20.49
N PHE A 553 20.55 5.84 21.65
CA PHE A 553 19.14 5.71 22.04
C PHE A 553 18.83 6.70 23.16
N ASP A 554 17.63 7.24 23.15
CA ASP A 554 17.11 8.07 24.22
C ASP A 554 16.62 7.22 25.44
N GLU A 555 16.01 7.88 26.41
CA GLU A 555 15.46 7.26 27.63
C GLU A 555 14.29 6.32 27.35
N HIS A 556 13.60 6.47 26.20
CA HIS A 556 12.50 5.62 25.75
C HIS A 556 12.97 4.46 24.85
N ASN A 557 14.31 4.28 24.68
CA ASN A 557 14.93 3.35 23.75
C ASN A 557 14.61 3.62 22.26
N VAL A 558 14.27 4.84 21.89
CA VAL A 558 14.14 5.27 20.50
C VAL A 558 15.53 5.60 19.95
N GLU A 559 15.88 5.04 18.77
CA GLU A 559 17.15 5.31 18.11
C GLU A 559 17.19 6.74 17.57
N GLN A 560 18.08 7.56 18.10
CA GLN A 560 18.27 8.96 17.72
C GLN A 560 19.40 9.15 16.70
N PHE A 561 20.36 8.25 16.69
CA PHE A 561 21.50 8.30 15.80
C PHE A 561 22.02 6.90 15.51
N ARG A 562 22.33 6.64 14.25
CA ARG A 562 23.05 5.48 13.78
C ARG A 562 24.10 5.92 12.78
N PHE A 563 25.31 5.41 12.93
CA PHE A 563 26.35 5.55 11.93
C PHE A 563 27.07 4.22 11.77
N SER A 564 27.19 3.77 10.53
CA SER A 564 27.89 2.53 10.16
C SER A 564 28.96 2.84 9.13
N LEU A 565 30.13 2.24 9.29
CA LEU A 565 31.26 2.39 8.39
C LEU A 565 31.93 1.03 8.21
N GLY A 566 32.23 0.65 6.97
CA GLY A 566 32.89 -0.64 6.71
C GLY A 566 33.66 -0.67 5.42
N GLN A 567 34.60 -1.61 5.33
CA GLN A 567 35.45 -1.86 4.16
C GLN A 567 35.95 -3.28 4.17
N ILE A 568 36.15 -3.86 3.00
CA ILE A 568 36.83 -5.16 2.82
C ILE A 568 38.29 -4.90 2.49
N ALA A 569 39.21 -5.63 3.16
CA ALA A 569 40.61 -5.75 2.77
C ALA A 569 40.81 -7.11 2.05
N TYR A 570 41.20 -7.06 0.81
CA TYR A 570 41.48 -8.25 0.00
C TYR A 570 42.93 -8.68 0.19
N PHE A 571 43.13 -9.94 0.58
CA PHE A 571 44.49 -10.55 0.65
C PHE A 571 44.88 -11.12 -0.71
N GLU A 572 43.89 -11.49 -1.52
CA GLU A 572 44.04 -11.95 -2.89
C GLU A 572 42.90 -11.35 -3.72
N ASN A 573 43.20 -10.95 -4.94
CA ASN A 573 42.18 -10.44 -5.85
C ASN A 573 41.33 -11.58 -6.39
N SER A 574 40.03 -11.40 -6.44
CA SER A 574 39.12 -12.36 -7.06
C SER A 574 39.42 -12.51 -8.54
N GLN A 575 39.53 -13.75 -9.00
CA GLN A 575 39.78 -14.11 -10.40
C GLN A 575 38.47 -14.38 -11.16
N VAL A 576 37.32 -14.42 -10.46
CA VAL A 576 36.00 -14.69 -11.03
C VAL A 576 35.30 -13.37 -11.28
N SER A 577 35.03 -13.07 -12.55
CA SER A 577 34.22 -11.95 -13.02
C SER A 577 32.85 -12.44 -13.50
N LEU A 578 31.88 -11.54 -13.60
CA LEU A 578 30.55 -11.87 -14.14
C LEU A 578 30.64 -12.27 -15.62
N TYR A 579 31.40 -11.49 -16.42
CA TYR A 579 31.63 -11.77 -17.83
C TYR A 579 33.13 -11.98 -18.09
N SER A 580 33.46 -12.82 -19.04
CA SER A 580 34.83 -13.20 -19.35
C SER A 580 35.71 -12.06 -19.92
N ASP A 581 35.08 -11.01 -20.46
CA ASP A 581 35.73 -9.81 -20.99
C ASP A 581 35.97 -8.72 -19.95
N GLN A 582 35.38 -8.85 -18.76
CA GLN A 582 35.65 -7.93 -17.66
C GLN A 582 37.03 -8.18 -17.05
N LEU A 583 37.84 -7.13 -17.05
CA LEU A 583 39.11 -7.18 -16.31
C LEU A 583 38.79 -7.24 -14.82
N THR A 584 39.38 -8.21 -14.14
CA THR A 584 39.32 -8.24 -12.66
C THR A 584 40.10 -7.03 -12.14
N GLU A 585 39.44 -6.21 -11.34
CA GLU A 585 40.05 -5.04 -10.73
C GLU A 585 41.15 -5.48 -9.75
N ASP A 586 42.36 -5.03 -10.00
CA ASP A 586 43.49 -5.24 -9.07
C ASP A 586 43.37 -4.24 -7.89
N THR A 587 42.53 -4.52 -6.94
CA THR A 587 42.25 -3.66 -5.79
C THR A 587 42.56 -4.38 -4.49
N SER A 588 43.31 -3.71 -3.59
CA SER A 588 43.56 -4.23 -2.24
C SER A 588 42.40 -4.01 -1.27
N THR A 589 41.46 -3.18 -1.62
CA THR A 589 40.29 -2.83 -0.79
C THR A 589 39.02 -2.66 -1.63
N SER A 590 37.87 -2.93 -1.02
CA SER A 590 36.56 -2.57 -1.60
C SER A 590 36.31 -1.07 -1.51
N VAL A 591 35.14 -0.64 -2.02
CA VAL A 591 34.59 0.66 -1.66
C VAL A 591 34.46 0.78 -0.13
N LEU A 592 34.71 1.97 0.37
CA LEU A 592 34.38 2.36 1.74
C LEU A 592 32.88 2.68 1.78
N ALA A 593 32.11 1.84 2.45
CA ALA A 593 30.67 2.07 2.62
C ALA A 593 30.39 2.76 3.97
N ALA A 594 29.70 3.87 3.93
CA ALA A 594 29.25 4.56 5.13
C ALA A 594 27.75 4.88 5.03
N GLU A 595 27.03 4.67 6.13
CA GLU A 595 25.60 4.92 6.25
C GLU A 595 25.33 5.66 7.55
N THR A 596 24.38 6.58 7.53
CA THR A 596 23.95 7.33 8.71
C THR A 596 22.46 7.57 8.70
N ASP A 597 21.85 7.43 9.89
CA ASP A 597 20.50 7.84 10.18
C ASP A 597 20.50 8.70 11.44
N ILE A 598 19.85 9.85 11.38
CA ILE A 598 19.79 10.83 12.46
C ILE A 598 18.34 11.22 12.67
N ASN A 599 17.87 11.08 13.89
CA ASN A 599 16.57 11.58 14.33
C ASN A 599 16.81 12.73 15.31
N LEU A 600 16.38 13.94 14.97
CA LEU A 600 16.53 15.12 15.81
C LEU A 600 15.16 15.64 16.24
N TYR A 601 14.91 15.66 17.53
CA TYR A 601 13.70 16.21 18.14
C TYR A 601 12.40 15.58 17.63
N ASP A 602 12.47 14.32 17.19
CA ASP A 602 11.36 13.53 16.64
C ASP A 602 10.69 14.10 15.38
N ASP A 603 11.15 15.23 14.88
CA ASP A 603 10.61 15.91 13.70
C ASP A 603 11.53 15.88 12.48
N TRP A 604 12.84 15.79 12.69
CA TRP A 604 13.85 15.85 11.65
C TRP A 604 14.54 14.50 11.50
N PHE A 605 14.49 13.95 10.30
CA PHE A 605 15.13 12.69 9.97
C PHE A 605 16.10 12.89 8.82
N ILE A 606 17.34 12.54 9.03
CA ILE A 606 18.39 12.60 8.00
C ILE A 606 18.85 11.17 7.76
N SER A 607 18.81 10.72 6.53
CA SER A 607 19.44 9.46 6.12
C SER A 607 20.44 9.73 5.00
N GLY A 608 21.57 9.07 5.04
CA GLY A 608 22.60 9.22 4.03
C GLY A 608 23.40 7.93 3.87
N ALA A 609 23.80 7.64 2.64
CA ALA A 609 24.67 6.53 2.30
C ALA A 609 25.70 6.98 1.26
N ILE A 610 26.93 6.51 1.40
CA ILE A 610 27.99 6.74 0.44
C ILE A 610 28.82 5.47 0.22
N GLN A 611 29.18 5.21 -1.02
CA GLN A 611 30.14 4.21 -1.45
C GLN A 611 31.29 4.91 -2.16
N TYR A 612 32.42 4.98 -1.51
CA TYR A 612 33.58 5.74 -1.98
C TYR A 612 34.74 4.81 -2.29
N ASP A 613 35.26 4.86 -3.51
CA ASP A 613 36.44 4.13 -3.90
C ASP A 613 37.69 4.84 -3.37
N THR A 614 38.36 4.22 -2.42
CA THR A 614 39.56 4.79 -1.76
C THR A 614 40.79 4.75 -2.62
N LYS A 615 40.82 3.87 -3.64
CA LYS A 615 41.96 3.72 -4.57
C LYS A 615 41.90 4.75 -5.70
N TYR A 616 40.77 4.86 -6.34
CA TYR A 616 40.58 5.77 -7.46
C TYR A 616 40.10 7.17 -7.03
N HIS A 617 39.81 7.35 -5.74
CA HIS A 617 39.28 8.58 -5.15
C HIS A 617 37.98 9.04 -5.78
N ASP A 618 37.11 8.09 -6.06
CA ASP A 618 35.89 8.30 -6.80
C ASP A 618 34.64 7.89 -6.00
N ASN A 619 33.55 8.61 -6.23
CA ASN A 619 32.27 8.33 -5.59
C ASN A 619 31.44 7.38 -6.47
N LYS A 620 31.27 6.14 -6.04
CA LYS A 620 30.51 5.11 -6.77
C LYS A 620 28.99 5.18 -6.55
N LYS A 621 28.58 5.73 -5.41
CA LYS A 621 27.18 5.97 -5.10
C LYS A 621 27.07 6.91 -3.90
N SER A 622 26.17 7.86 -3.97
CA SER A 622 25.75 8.62 -2.80
C SER A 622 24.28 8.96 -2.85
N GLU A 623 23.67 8.94 -1.69
CA GLU A 623 22.29 9.37 -1.50
C GLU A 623 22.16 10.07 -0.14
N VAL A 624 21.33 11.11 -0.11
CA VAL A 624 20.97 11.81 1.11
C VAL A 624 19.52 12.21 1.05
N THR A 625 18.83 12.02 2.17
CA THR A 625 17.44 12.42 2.35
C THR A 625 17.32 13.17 3.66
N LEU A 626 16.65 14.29 3.62
CA LEU A 626 16.29 15.12 4.78
C LEU A 626 14.77 15.23 4.84
N ASP A 627 14.18 14.70 5.88
CA ASP A 627 12.74 14.75 6.15
C ASP A 627 12.46 15.66 7.34
N TYR A 628 11.57 16.60 7.18
CA TYR A 628 10.97 17.37 8.27
C TYR A 628 9.50 17.02 8.43
N ARG A 629 9.10 16.50 9.60
CA ARG A 629 7.77 15.98 9.90
C ARG A 629 7.26 16.39 11.26
N PRO A 630 6.83 17.63 11.42
CA PRO A 630 6.38 18.16 12.72
C PRO A 630 4.98 17.69 13.13
N GLY A 631 4.40 16.72 12.48
CA GLY A 631 3.09 16.15 12.80
C GLY A 631 2.48 15.31 11.68
N PRO A 632 1.31 14.73 11.91
CA PRO A 632 0.59 14.00 10.89
C PRO A 632 0.26 14.92 9.71
N ASN A 633 0.36 14.42 8.50
CA ASN A 633 0.10 15.16 7.26
C ASN A 633 1.01 16.40 7.02
N LYS A 634 2.11 16.53 7.77
CA LYS A 634 3.13 17.57 7.56
C LYS A 634 4.44 16.90 7.19
N LEU A 635 4.90 17.12 5.96
CA LEU A 635 6.15 16.56 5.43
C LEU A 635 6.80 17.58 4.51
N VAL A 636 8.08 17.79 4.71
CA VAL A 636 8.98 18.37 3.69
C VAL A 636 10.18 17.45 3.59
N GLN A 637 10.38 16.85 2.42
CA GLN A 637 11.50 15.98 2.14
C GLN A 637 12.37 16.61 1.06
N LEU A 638 13.66 16.66 1.30
CA LEU A 638 14.67 16.95 0.30
C LEU A 638 15.49 15.70 0.05
N SER A 639 15.75 15.36 -1.19
CA SER A 639 16.53 14.20 -1.55
C SER A 639 17.54 14.53 -2.65
N TYR A 640 18.68 13.86 -2.60
CA TYR A 640 19.68 13.88 -3.65
C TYR A 640 20.24 12.47 -3.82
N ARG A 641 20.42 12.06 -5.07
CA ARG A 641 20.98 10.77 -5.44
C ARG A 641 21.98 10.93 -6.56
N TYR A 642 23.12 10.29 -6.41
CA TYR A 642 24.17 10.23 -7.43
C TYR A 642 24.66 8.79 -7.61
N VAL A 643 24.64 8.31 -8.86
CA VAL A 643 25.15 6.99 -9.27
C VAL A 643 25.83 7.18 -10.62
N PRO A 644 27.15 7.26 -10.68
CA PRO A 644 27.89 7.36 -11.95
C PRO A 644 28.04 5.99 -12.61
N ASP A 645 28.52 6.02 -13.83
CA ASP A 645 29.02 4.87 -14.60
C ASP A 645 28.02 3.71 -14.74
N LEU A 646 26.73 4.00 -14.80
CA LEU A 646 25.74 3.00 -15.17
C LEU A 646 25.88 2.68 -16.65
N VAL A 647 26.21 1.44 -16.96
CA VAL A 647 26.33 0.98 -18.34
C VAL A 647 24.99 0.48 -18.83
N ASN A 648 24.42 1.16 -19.81
CA ASN A 648 23.31 0.60 -20.58
C ASN A 648 23.86 -0.50 -21.51
N ARG A 649 23.58 -1.75 -21.19
CA ARG A 649 24.13 -2.91 -21.91
C ARG A 649 23.64 -3.03 -23.36
N ASN A 650 22.50 -2.45 -23.66
CA ASN A 650 21.95 -2.50 -25.02
C ASN A 650 22.64 -1.50 -25.96
N THR A 651 23.03 -0.34 -25.45
CA THR A 651 23.68 0.73 -26.22
C THR A 651 25.18 0.86 -25.95
N ASN A 652 25.69 0.21 -24.87
CA ASN A 652 27.04 0.39 -24.32
C ASN A 652 27.32 1.84 -23.88
N ASP A 653 26.30 2.65 -23.70
CA ASP A 653 26.44 4.02 -23.22
C ASP A 653 26.60 4.05 -21.70
N GLN A 654 27.51 4.90 -21.22
CA GLN A 654 27.61 5.23 -19.82
C GLN A 654 26.61 6.32 -19.49
N VAL A 655 25.79 6.08 -18.46
CA VAL A 655 24.77 7.02 -17.97
C VAL A 655 25.02 7.31 -16.50
N ASP A 656 25.12 8.56 -16.16
CA ASP A 656 25.20 9.00 -14.76
C ASP A 656 23.81 9.42 -14.27
N ILE A 657 23.41 8.96 -13.11
CA ILE A 657 22.21 9.46 -12.43
C ILE A 657 22.63 10.54 -11.43
N SER A 658 22.15 11.76 -11.63
CA SER A 658 22.30 12.86 -10.69
C SER A 658 20.95 13.55 -10.53
N GLN A 659 20.22 13.22 -9.48
CA GLN A 659 18.84 13.66 -9.28
C GLN A 659 18.68 14.37 -7.96
N ALA A 660 18.01 15.53 -7.98
CA ALA A 660 17.57 16.25 -6.81
C ALA A 660 16.04 16.29 -6.76
N GLY A 661 15.49 16.16 -5.57
CA GLY A 661 14.05 16.15 -5.37
C GLY A 661 13.59 16.92 -4.16
N ILE A 662 12.42 17.53 -4.28
CA ILE A 662 11.67 18.08 -3.16
C ILE A 662 10.28 17.44 -3.16
N ARG A 663 9.84 16.99 -2.01
CA ARG A 663 8.49 16.51 -1.77
C ARG A 663 7.93 17.21 -0.57
N THR A 664 6.68 17.61 -0.65
CA THR A 664 6.01 18.30 0.44
C THR A 664 4.55 17.84 0.55
N ALA A 665 4.09 17.70 1.78
CA ALA A 665 2.69 17.58 2.15
C ALA A 665 2.44 18.52 3.32
N TRP A 666 1.50 19.44 3.17
CA TRP A 666 1.27 20.46 4.19
C TRP A 666 -0.18 20.90 4.28
N PRO A 667 -0.78 20.97 5.47
CA PRO A 667 -2.07 21.61 5.66
C PRO A 667 -1.91 23.14 5.49
N LEU A 668 -2.59 23.71 4.50
CA LEU A 668 -2.63 25.17 4.29
C LEU A 668 -3.65 25.83 5.23
N THR A 669 -4.74 25.12 5.49
CA THR A 669 -5.76 25.45 6.50
C THR A 669 -6.22 24.13 7.14
N ASP A 670 -7.11 24.19 8.12
CA ASP A 670 -7.66 22.99 8.78
C ASP A 670 -8.34 22.04 7.79
N ASN A 671 -8.82 22.55 6.65
CA ASN A 671 -9.58 21.81 5.67
C ASN A 671 -8.88 21.68 4.31
N VAL A 672 -7.74 22.36 4.08
CA VAL A 672 -7.05 22.35 2.78
C VAL A 672 -5.64 21.83 2.96
N TYR A 673 -5.35 20.76 2.25
CA TYR A 673 -4.04 20.11 2.18
C TYR A 673 -3.40 20.34 0.82
N PHE A 674 -2.12 20.61 0.84
CA PHE A 674 -1.27 20.70 -0.35
C PHE A 674 -0.30 19.53 -0.38
N VAL A 675 -0.12 18.93 -1.54
CA VAL A 675 0.94 17.95 -1.82
C VAL A 675 1.67 18.36 -3.08
N GLY A 676 3.00 18.35 -3.03
CA GLY A 676 3.83 18.67 -4.19
C GLY A 676 5.07 17.78 -4.23
N ASN A 677 5.39 17.27 -5.43
CA ASN A 677 6.61 16.54 -5.74
C ASN A 677 7.27 17.23 -6.92
N TYR A 678 8.57 17.48 -6.81
CA TYR A 678 9.38 17.96 -7.93
C TYR A 678 10.71 17.24 -7.92
N TYR A 679 11.00 16.52 -9.00
CA TYR A 679 12.25 15.81 -9.21
C TYR A 679 12.92 16.31 -10.46
N TYR A 680 14.20 16.60 -10.38
CA TYR A 680 15.00 17.18 -11.44
C TYR A 680 16.25 16.34 -11.69
N ASP A 681 16.50 16.02 -12.93
CA ASP A 681 17.73 15.39 -13.40
C ASP A 681 18.77 16.47 -13.72
N LEU A 682 19.86 16.48 -12.96
CA LEU A 682 20.92 17.48 -13.06
C LEU A 682 21.88 17.20 -14.23
N ASN A 683 21.90 15.98 -14.76
CA ASN A 683 22.75 15.62 -15.89
C ASN A 683 22.05 15.99 -17.21
N GLU A 684 20.79 15.62 -17.32
CA GLU A 684 19.97 15.87 -18.49
C GLU A 684 19.34 17.28 -18.51
N ASP A 685 19.53 18.05 -17.44
CA ASP A 685 19.00 19.42 -17.24
C ASP A 685 17.50 19.51 -17.49
N ARG A 686 16.73 18.53 -16.93
CA ARG A 686 15.28 18.43 -17.13
C ARG A 686 14.53 17.99 -15.89
N SER A 687 13.23 18.37 -15.83
CA SER A 687 12.30 17.83 -14.82
C SER A 687 11.99 16.39 -15.15
N VAL A 688 12.04 15.51 -14.15
CA VAL A 688 11.61 14.11 -14.26
C VAL A 688 10.15 13.99 -13.91
N GLU A 689 9.74 14.69 -12.85
CA GLU A 689 8.37 14.68 -12.37
C GLU A 689 8.01 16.01 -11.69
N THR A 690 6.81 16.49 -11.96
CA THR A 690 6.17 17.58 -11.23
C THR A 690 4.75 17.16 -10.88
N TYR A 691 4.47 16.93 -9.62
CA TYR A 691 3.13 16.66 -9.12
C TYR A 691 2.69 17.80 -8.19
N THR A 692 1.48 18.30 -8.37
CA THR A 692 0.90 19.33 -7.51
C THR A 692 -0.56 19.00 -7.26
N GLY A 693 -0.89 18.71 -6.01
CA GLY A 693 -2.23 18.34 -5.58
C GLY A 693 -2.76 19.24 -4.46
N PHE A 694 -4.03 19.57 -4.55
CA PHE A 694 -4.78 20.23 -3.49
C PHE A 694 -5.95 19.36 -3.10
N GLN A 695 -6.13 19.12 -1.82
CA GLN A 695 -7.27 18.42 -1.28
C GLN A 695 -8.00 19.32 -0.29
N TYR A 696 -9.26 19.57 -0.57
CA TYR A 696 -10.19 20.14 0.40
C TYR A 696 -10.94 19.01 1.09
N GLU A 697 -11.00 19.04 2.39
CA GLU A 697 -11.65 18.03 3.21
C GLU A 697 -12.57 18.69 4.22
N SER A 698 -13.88 18.43 4.10
CA SER A 698 -14.88 18.80 5.08
C SER A 698 -15.29 17.60 5.94
N CYS A 699 -16.21 17.83 6.88
CA CYS A 699 -16.75 16.75 7.71
C CYS A 699 -17.44 15.64 6.90
N CYS A 700 -18.00 15.94 5.75
CA CYS A 700 -18.91 15.05 5.02
C CYS A 700 -18.54 14.82 3.55
N TRP A 701 -17.53 15.52 3.02
CA TRP A 701 -17.05 15.33 1.65
C TRP A 701 -15.59 15.75 1.53
N ALA A 702 -14.95 15.26 0.49
CA ALA A 702 -13.62 15.69 0.12
C ALA A 702 -13.50 15.82 -1.40
N VAL A 703 -12.74 16.79 -1.87
CA VAL A 703 -12.39 16.96 -3.27
C VAL A 703 -10.89 17.09 -3.41
N ARG A 704 -10.31 16.40 -4.39
CA ARG A 704 -8.91 16.47 -4.77
C ARG A 704 -8.80 16.98 -6.19
N LEU A 705 -7.97 17.97 -6.38
CA LEU A 705 -7.51 18.43 -7.68
C LEU A 705 -6.00 18.20 -7.75
N ALA A 706 -5.54 17.44 -8.74
CA ALA A 706 -4.12 17.19 -8.94
C ALA A 706 -3.72 17.47 -10.38
N TYR A 707 -2.54 18.04 -10.54
CA TYR A 707 -1.80 18.22 -11.77
C TYR A 707 -0.55 17.35 -11.70
N HIS A 708 -0.33 16.52 -12.71
CA HIS A 708 0.84 15.66 -12.80
C HIS A 708 1.48 15.83 -14.19
N TYR A 709 2.75 16.15 -14.19
CA TYR A 709 3.61 16.26 -15.36
C TYR A 709 4.83 15.39 -15.12
N HIS A 710 5.04 14.39 -15.94
CA HIS A 710 6.11 13.42 -15.74
C HIS A 710 6.66 12.91 -17.05
N ILE A 711 7.89 12.37 -16.97
CA ILE A 711 8.53 11.69 -18.08
C ILE A 711 7.79 10.41 -18.43
N LYS A 712 7.56 10.18 -19.71
CA LYS A 712 6.95 8.97 -20.26
C LYS A 712 8.03 8.11 -20.90
N THR A 713 8.04 6.82 -20.62
CA THR A 713 8.92 5.84 -21.27
C THR A 713 8.14 5.17 -22.40
N ASN A 714 8.66 5.22 -23.63
CA ASN A 714 8.09 4.46 -24.74
C ASN A 714 8.87 3.14 -24.90
N TYR A 715 8.16 2.02 -24.88
CA TYR A 715 8.71 0.67 -25.01
C TYR A 715 8.52 0.09 -26.42
N GLU A 716 8.15 0.91 -27.41
CA GLU A 716 8.07 0.47 -28.81
C GLU A 716 9.46 0.35 -29.43
N ASP A 717 9.62 -0.65 -30.32
CA ASP A 717 10.82 -0.84 -31.09
C ASP A 717 11.08 0.39 -31.97
N ASN A 718 12.33 0.84 -32.00
CA ASN A 718 12.82 2.02 -32.77
C ASN A 718 12.42 3.42 -32.23
N TYR A 719 11.92 3.52 -31.00
CA TYR A 719 11.74 4.83 -30.38
C TYR A 719 13.09 5.50 -30.11
N ASN A 720 13.29 6.70 -30.65
CA ASN A 720 14.49 7.50 -30.39
C ASN A 720 14.13 8.71 -29.52
N PRO A 721 14.40 8.66 -28.21
CA PRO A 721 14.04 9.73 -27.28
C PRO A 721 14.76 11.08 -27.58
N VAL A 722 15.84 11.07 -28.35
CA VAL A 722 16.65 12.27 -28.64
C VAL A 722 16.01 13.13 -29.72
N LEU A 723 15.18 12.57 -30.60
CA LEU A 723 14.63 13.26 -31.76
C LEU A 723 13.27 13.91 -31.52
N ASP A 724 12.54 13.53 -30.51
CA ASP A 724 11.16 13.99 -30.26
C ASP A 724 10.89 14.36 -28.81
N ASN A 725 11.41 15.49 -28.35
CA ASN A 725 11.26 15.99 -26.98
C ASN A 725 9.80 16.20 -26.52
N ARG A 726 8.82 16.22 -27.42
CA ARG A 726 7.41 16.46 -27.08
C ARG A 726 6.68 15.19 -26.63
N GLU A 727 7.12 14.03 -27.07
CA GLU A 727 6.53 12.75 -26.70
C GLU A 727 7.09 12.17 -25.38
N LEU A 728 8.12 12.81 -24.79
CA LEU A 728 8.76 12.37 -23.57
C LEU A 728 7.98 12.69 -22.29
N PHE A 729 6.96 13.53 -22.35
CA PHE A 729 6.25 13.99 -21.16
C PHE A 729 4.74 13.80 -21.29
N GLU A 730 4.15 13.33 -20.24
CA GLU A 730 2.69 13.27 -20.07
C GLU A 730 2.21 14.34 -19.09
N THR A 731 1.08 14.95 -19.43
CA THR A 731 0.39 15.89 -18.53
C THR A 731 -0.99 15.35 -18.23
N SER A 732 -1.33 15.25 -16.94
CA SER A 732 -2.65 14.84 -16.52
C SER A 732 -3.24 15.76 -15.45
N PHE A 733 -4.55 15.88 -15.47
CA PHE A 733 -5.36 16.54 -14.45
C PHE A 733 -6.33 15.53 -13.87
N MET A 734 -6.35 15.40 -12.56
CA MET A 734 -7.27 14.53 -11.83
C MET A 734 -8.19 15.35 -10.95
N LEU A 735 -9.49 15.06 -11.03
CA LEU A 735 -10.49 15.57 -10.11
C LEU A 735 -11.19 14.38 -9.45
N ASN A 736 -10.92 14.16 -8.18
CA ASN A 736 -11.56 13.13 -7.39
C ASN A 736 -12.49 13.75 -6.36
N PHE A 737 -13.71 13.23 -6.26
CA PHE A 737 -14.70 13.65 -5.29
C PHE A 737 -15.19 12.46 -4.48
N VAL A 738 -15.27 12.59 -3.16
CA VAL A 738 -15.73 11.54 -2.25
C VAL A 738 -16.74 12.10 -1.26
N ILE A 739 -17.84 11.38 -1.09
CA ILE A 739 -18.84 11.65 -0.05
C ILE A 739 -18.56 10.73 1.14
N LYS A 740 -18.16 11.31 2.27
CA LYS A 740 -17.91 10.55 3.49
C LYS A 740 -19.20 9.95 4.05
N GLY A 741 -19.16 8.69 4.45
CA GLY A 741 -20.31 8.00 5.05
C GLY A 741 -21.25 7.28 4.08
N LEU A 742 -21.10 7.45 2.75
CA LEU A 742 -21.87 6.69 1.75
C LEU A 742 -21.08 5.50 1.16
N GLY A 743 -19.86 5.27 1.62
CA GLY A 743 -18.94 4.32 1.03
C GLY A 743 -18.26 4.92 -0.20
N GLY A 744 -16.95 4.85 -0.29
CA GLY A 744 -16.15 5.31 -1.43
C GLY A 744 -14.97 4.36 -1.60
N SER A 745 -14.37 4.37 -2.77
CA SER A 745 -13.12 3.66 -3.03
C SER A 745 -11.99 4.31 -2.24
N GLY A 746 -11.71 3.80 -1.06
CA GLY A 746 -10.57 4.19 -0.25
C GLY A 746 -10.65 5.58 0.43
N PRO A 747 -9.87 5.80 1.46
CA PRO A 747 -9.72 7.11 2.04
C PRO A 747 -8.97 8.02 1.05
N LEU A 748 -9.56 9.16 0.70
CA LEU A 748 -8.78 10.26 0.14
C LEU A 748 -7.92 10.81 1.28
N GLY A 749 -6.64 10.42 1.32
CA GLY A 749 -5.68 10.87 2.31
C GLY A 749 -4.51 11.61 1.68
N VAL A 750 -3.80 12.40 2.47
CA VAL A 750 -2.52 12.99 2.06
C VAL A 750 -1.52 11.88 1.68
N SER A 751 -1.59 10.73 2.35
CA SER A 751 -0.78 9.55 2.04
C SER A 751 -0.99 9.05 0.61
N ASP A 752 -2.25 8.98 0.14
CA ASP A 752 -2.55 8.51 -1.21
C ASP A 752 -2.00 9.47 -2.27
N MET A 753 -2.06 10.80 -2.03
CA MET A 753 -1.43 11.78 -2.93
C MET A 753 0.10 11.68 -2.97
N LEU A 754 0.74 11.27 -1.87
CA LEU A 754 2.18 11.03 -1.84
C LEU A 754 2.58 9.79 -2.63
N ASP A 755 1.65 8.86 -2.81
CA ASP A 755 1.85 7.61 -3.56
C ASP A 755 1.47 7.73 -5.04
N ASP A 756 0.73 8.77 -5.46
CA ASP A 756 0.29 8.99 -6.84
C ASP A 756 1.43 9.34 -7.82
N GLY A 757 2.63 9.69 -7.35
CA GLY A 757 3.78 10.04 -8.18
C GLY A 757 4.56 8.82 -8.71
N ILE A 758 5.44 9.05 -9.70
CA ILE A 758 6.41 8.05 -10.19
C ILE A 758 7.27 7.55 -9.03
N PHE A 759 7.73 8.45 -8.17
CA PHE A 759 8.48 8.13 -6.96
C PHE A 759 7.53 8.06 -5.78
N SER A 760 7.03 6.87 -5.45
CA SER A 760 6.19 6.68 -4.27
C SER A 760 6.96 7.02 -2.99
N TYR A 761 6.26 7.64 -2.04
CA TYR A 761 6.83 7.91 -0.72
C TYR A 761 6.92 6.63 0.10
N ARG A 762 8.14 6.25 0.48
CA ARG A 762 8.37 5.13 1.40
C ARG A 762 8.67 5.69 2.79
N LYS A 763 7.75 5.46 3.73
CA LYS A 763 8.01 5.77 5.14
C LYS A 763 9.25 4.98 5.60
N PRO A 764 10.30 5.63 6.14
CA PRO A 764 11.47 4.93 6.64
C PRO A 764 11.11 3.83 7.65
N LEU A 765 11.88 2.73 7.67
CA LEU A 765 11.58 1.56 8.51
C LEU A 765 11.50 1.90 10.00
N TYR A 766 12.33 2.81 10.49
CA TYR A 766 12.36 3.26 11.88
C TYR A 766 11.15 4.12 12.29
N LEU A 767 10.32 4.56 11.34
CA LEU A 767 9.07 5.27 11.59
C LEU A 767 7.82 4.36 11.52
N ARG A 768 7.99 3.06 11.37
CA ARG A 768 6.87 2.11 11.26
C ARG A 768 6.35 1.59 12.59
N ASN A 769 6.94 2.01 13.71
CA ASN A 769 6.48 1.63 15.05
C ASN A 769 5.41 2.56 15.59
#